data_6a3d8542d13a56fbb0c07efb7e19730b
#
_entry.id   6a3d8542d13a56fbb0c07efb7e19730b
#
_cell.length_a   1.000
_cell.length_b   1.000
_cell.length_c   1.000
_cell.angle_alpha   90.00
_cell.angle_beta   90.00
_cell.angle_gamma   90.00
#
_symmetry.space_group_name_H-M   'P 1'
#
loop_
_entity.id
_entity.type
_entity.pdbx_description
1 polymer ?
#
loop_
_entity_poly.entity_id
_entity_poly.type
_entity_poly.pdbx_seq_one_letter_code
_entity_poly.pdbx_strand_id
1 'polypeptide(L)'
;MSPPERRAQLRTAGALGVIALASVWLPGVPGQIALYPVLGAFPGLAAAWLLLPRASATTRWIIGLALAPLLSSMAGWTLARLGLSPLLATLVIGAVSWLVWVARIPYAGVRGAEAPGEDAPPSRALLALALGLAAAIATPHFLNPWMLVKSDAWTHAGVVYEILERGMPPEDPRFAGLRLNYVWFFNLFIGMLSSVRDGDPFVFMTTLNVVDVALFAALAYLGGWTLWKSRDGALGAALLACFGFNALAWLTWPLRGVHGLPAFLHRAGPILYSVPPFNPRSWTIMNDLGAPHTFTENFADKFVTGTSINYAWLLMMLWLWALLRQTGGATRGAAAVALLASAGMQLWHGVVGLSVVPVGLCALTLLLLARPWASWLPPGRRLVAIAIATAGGFLLALPYTISISRGWDARATGLHVSPVHLTVEMTLTVVLSSAFALLFAWRPMREALTARRADGATLLVFAAGLYAFAILIALPNDNEIKFAIEAFIPLALFGGEPFLRWARGVRRRGGPVAAALLAAALLLPLALTLTGFTLDPERWSDPTLNPAPGENAFYAWLRAHSPQDLVVVDNRFRDLVMVRARRQLYLGSPSGPERAAFPLHEVIARRAVMADLYGPAASLDADADALVRLGRPGAVLYRAADARPGEQPGRALATRPDRFERTYDRDGFVLYAVRMPSPSTRGASR
;
A
#
# COMPACT_ATOMS: atom_id res chain seq x y z
N MET A 1 -1.85 -19.41 -29.42
CA MET A 1 -0.47 -19.59 -28.94
C MET A 1 0.18 -20.69 -29.76
N SER A 2 1.32 -20.43 -30.35
CA SER A 2 2.08 -21.40 -31.16
C SER A 2 2.71 -22.51 -30.30
N PRO A 3 3.06 -23.69 -30.89
CA PRO A 3 3.76 -24.74 -30.12
C PRO A 3 5.05 -24.27 -29.41
N PRO A 4 5.94 -23.45 -30.02
CA PRO A 4 7.11 -22.93 -29.35
C PRO A 4 6.77 -21.99 -28.17
N GLU A 5 5.74 -21.14 -28.31
CA GLU A 5 5.28 -20.28 -27.19
C GLU A 5 4.76 -21.12 -26.01
N ARG A 6 4.00 -22.18 -26.28
CA ARG A 6 3.54 -23.10 -25.22
C ARG A 6 4.71 -23.75 -24.46
N ARG A 7 5.73 -24.20 -25.20
CA ARG A 7 6.94 -24.76 -24.59
C ARG A 7 7.68 -23.71 -23.75
N ALA A 8 7.77 -22.47 -24.22
CA ALA A 8 8.37 -21.37 -23.46
C ALA A 8 7.60 -21.12 -22.16
N GLN A 9 6.26 -21.05 -22.21
CA GLN A 9 5.43 -20.88 -21.02
C GLN A 9 5.58 -22.02 -20.01
N LEU A 10 5.60 -23.27 -20.47
CA LEU A 10 5.82 -24.44 -19.61
C LEU A 10 7.20 -24.43 -18.96
N ARG A 11 8.25 -24.04 -19.71
CA ARG A 11 9.61 -23.87 -19.14
C ARG A 11 9.62 -22.78 -18.08
N THR A 12 8.97 -21.65 -18.32
CA THR A 12 8.89 -20.56 -17.34
C THR A 12 8.13 -20.99 -16.09
N ALA A 13 7.01 -21.69 -16.25
CA ALA A 13 6.25 -22.22 -15.11
C ALA A 13 7.07 -23.25 -14.31
N GLY A 14 7.81 -24.11 -14.99
CA GLY A 14 8.74 -25.06 -14.37
C GLY A 14 9.86 -24.34 -13.62
N ALA A 15 10.50 -23.33 -14.25
CA ALA A 15 11.57 -22.56 -13.62
C ALA A 15 11.09 -21.82 -12.36
N LEU A 16 9.93 -21.18 -12.40
CA LEU A 16 9.34 -20.52 -11.23
C LEU A 16 8.97 -21.53 -10.12
N GLY A 17 8.47 -22.71 -10.49
CA GLY A 17 8.24 -23.79 -9.53
C GLY A 17 9.54 -24.26 -8.86
N VAL A 18 10.64 -24.43 -9.63
CA VAL A 18 11.95 -24.77 -9.09
C VAL A 18 12.49 -23.68 -8.17
N ILE A 19 12.37 -22.40 -8.55
CA ILE A 19 12.78 -21.25 -7.72
C ILE A 19 12.00 -21.26 -6.40
N ALA A 20 10.68 -21.44 -6.45
CA ALA A 20 9.84 -21.53 -5.28
C ALA A 20 10.22 -22.71 -4.37
N LEU A 21 10.52 -23.87 -4.93
CA LEU A 21 11.03 -25.01 -4.16
C LEU A 21 12.42 -24.74 -3.59
N ALA A 22 13.32 -24.16 -4.38
CA ALA A 22 14.67 -23.80 -3.92
C ALA A 22 14.66 -22.81 -2.75
N SER A 23 13.61 -21.99 -2.60
CA SER A 23 13.46 -21.09 -1.46
C SER A 23 13.55 -21.78 -0.10
N VAL A 24 13.21 -23.07 -0.04
CA VAL A 24 13.29 -23.89 1.19
C VAL A 24 14.74 -24.08 1.66
N TRP A 25 15.70 -24.09 0.74
CA TRP A 25 17.13 -24.29 1.06
C TRP A 25 17.96 -23.01 1.04
N LEU A 26 17.46 -21.96 0.38
CA LEU A 26 18.17 -20.68 0.32
C LEU A 26 18.01 -19.91 1.64
N PRO A 27 19.11 -19.54 2.33
CA PRO A 27 19.03 -18.81 3.59
C PRO A 27 18.72 -17.33 3.38
N GLY A 28 18.17 -16.69 4.42
CA GLY A 28 18.01 -15.22 4.51
C GLY A 28 17.14 -14.59 3.43
N VAL A 29 17.47 -13.38 3.05
CA VAL A 29 16.72 -12.56 2.09
C VAL A 29 16.52 -13.24 0.72
N PRO A 30 17.53 -13.84 0.09
CA PRO A 30 17.35 -14.53 -1.19
C PRO A 30 16.28 -15.64 -1.14
N GLY A 31 16.23 -16.41 -0.07
CA GLY A 31 15.20 -17.46 0.11
C GLY A 31 13.80 -16.87 0.25
N GLN A 32 13.65 -15.76 0.94
CA GLN A 32 12.38 -15.07 1.08
C GLN A 32 11.90 -14.49 -0.27
N ILE A 33 12.77 -13.85 -1.03
CA ILE A 33 12.45 -13.35 -2.38
C ILE A 33 12.07 -14.51 -3.31
N ALA A 34 12.79 -15.63 -3.26
CA ALA A 34 12.51 -16.83 -4.07
C ALA A 34 11.15 -17.47 -3.71
N LEU A 35 10.64 -17.26 -2.50
CA LEU A 35 9.32 -17.73 -2.06
C LEU A 35 8.17 -16.88 -2.64
N TYR A 36 8.40 -15.60 -2.93
CA TYR A 36 7.37 -14.67 -3.35
C TYR A 36 6.45 -15.19 -4.48
N PRO A 37 6.93 -15.86 -5.55
CA PRO A 37 6.07 -16.36 -6.63
C PRO A 37 4.94 -17.30 -6.18
N VAL A 38 5.08 -17.98 -5.05
CA VAL A 38 4.07 -18.93 -4.53
C VAL A 38 2.71 -18.24 -4.36
N LEU A 39 2.69 -17.05 -3.77
CA LEU A 39 1.49 -16.26 -3.56
C LEU A 39 1.42 -15.01 -4.46
N GLY A 40 2.57 -14.43 -4.81
CA GLY A 40 2.67 -13.22 -5.61
C GLY A 40 2.59 -13.44 -7.12
N ALA A 41 2.51 -14.71 -7.59
CA ALA A 41 2.41 -15.01 -9.01
C ALA A 41 1.40 -16.13 -9.32
N PHE A 42 1.54 -17.31 -8.71
CA PHE A 42 0.80 -18.50 -9.15
C PHE A 42 -0.73 -18.33 -9.13
N PRO A 43 -1.38 -17.81 -8.06
CA PRO A 43 -2.83 -17.68 -8.02
C PRO A 43 -3.38 -16.77 -9.11
N GLY A 44 -2.73 -15.65 -9.34
CA GLY A 44 -3.16 -14.71 -10.36
C GLY A 44 -2.90 -15.21 -11.77
N LEU A 45 -1.77 -15.90 -12.02
CA LEU A 45 -1.50 -16.53 -13.32
C LEU A 45 -2.52 -17.63 -13.61
N ALA A 46 -2.85 -18.48 -12.64
CA ALA A 46 -3.91 -19.46 -12.79
C ALA A 46 -5.24 -18.80 -13.18
N ALA A 47 -5.62 -17.73 -12.46
CA ALA A 47 -6.84 -16.97 -12.72
C ALA A 47 -6.83 -16.30 -14.11
N ALA A 48 -5.71 -15.66 -14.49
CA ALA A 48 -5.61 -15.00 -15.80
C ALA A 48 -5.71 -15.98 -16.98
N TRP A 49 -5.12 -17.18 -16.86
CA TRP A 49 -5.27 -18.23 -17.87
C TRP A 49 -6.68 -18.80 -17.95
N LEU A 50 -7.44 -18.75 -16.85
CA LEU A 50 -8.85 -19.16 -16.83
C LEU A 50 -9.78 -18.06 -17.36
N LEU A 51 -9.61 -16.83 -16.88
CA LEU A 51 -10.52 -15.71 -17.18
C LEU A 51 -10.28 -15.09 -18.56
N LEU A 52 -9.03 -15.13 -19.05
CA LEU A 52 -8.60 -14.48 -20.28
C LEU A 52 -7.99 -15.47 -21.29
N PRO A 53 -8.68 -16.58 -21.65
CA PRO A 53 -8.10 -17.64 -22.47
C PRO A 53 -7.72 -17.21 -23.88
N ARG A 54 -8.30 -16.07 -24.36
CA ARG A 54 -8.03 -15.52 -25.69
C ARG A 54 -7.01 -14.39 -25.70
N ALA A 55 -6.68 -13.81 -24.54
CA ALA A 55 -5.71 -12.72 -24.45
C ALA A 55 -4.29 -13.20 -24.77
N SER A 56 -3.41 -12.26 -25.16
CA SER A 56 -1.99 -12.55 -25.36
C SER A 56 -1.32 -13.05 -24.09
N ALA A 57 -0.20 -13.73 -24.22
CA ALA A 57 0.60 -14.14 -23.08
C ALA A 57 1.03 -12.92 -22.24
N THR A 58 1.44 -11.81 -22.88
CA THR A 58 1.82 -10.56 -22.23
C THR A 58 0.68 -10.03 -21.35
N THR A 59 -0.53 -9.92 -21.89
CA THR A 59 -1.71 -9.46 -21.16
C THR A 59 -2.01 -10.37 -19.97
N ARG A 60 -1.96 -11.70 -20.15
CA ARG A 60 -2.20 -12.66 -19.05
C ARG A 60 -1.15 -12.58 -17.95
N TRP A 61 0.14 -12.40 -18.32
CA TRP A 61 1.20 -12.21 -17.33
C TRP A 61 0.99 -10.95 -16.50
N ILE A 62 0.76 -9.80 -17.15
CA ILE A 62 0.58 -8.53 -16.44
C ILE A 62 -0.64 -8.60 -15.51
N ILE A 63 -1.79 -9.03 -16.01
CA ILE A 63 -3.03 -9.10 -15.23
C ILE A 63 -2.92 -10.18 -14.14
N GLY A 64 -2.32 -11.33 -14.47
CA GLY A 64 -2.13 -12.40 -13.51
C GLY A 64 -1.26 -11.98 -12.34
N LEU A 65 -0.09 -11.42 -12.60
CA LEU A 65 0.79 -10.93 -11.53
C LEU A 65 0.11 -9.86 -10.69
N ALA A 66 -0.64 -8.94 -11.32
CA ALA A 66 -1.35 -7.89 -10.60
C ALA A 66 -2.55 -8.40 -9.77
N LEU A 67 -3.17 -9.53 -10.11
CA LEU A 67 -4.25 -10.13 -9.32
C LEU A 67 -3.76 -11.08 -8.21
N ALA A 68 -2.52 -11.55 -8.30
CA ALA A 68 -2.05 -12.65 -7.45
C ALA A 68 -2.11 -12.35 -5.95
N PRO A 69 -1.63 -11.21 -5.42
CA PRO A 69 -1.70 -10.91 -3.99
C PRO A 69 -3.14 -10.85 -3.47
N LEU A 70 -4.06 -10.26 -4.24
CA LEU A 70 -5.49 -10.20 -3.88
C LEU A 70 -6.09 -11.60 -3.75
N LEU A 71 -5.92 -12.44 -4.79
CA LEU A 71 -6.50 -13.78 -4.81
C LEU A 71 -5.89 -14.66 -3.72
N SER A 72 -4.61 -14.50 -3.45
CA SER A 72 -3.93 -15.18 -2.34
C SER A 72 -4.54 -14.80 -0.99
N SER A 73 -4.74 -13.51 -0.74
CA SER A 73 -5.33 -13.03 0.52
C SER A 73 -6.79 -13.49 0.67
N MET A 74 -7.58 -13.44 -0.40
CA MET A 74 -8.98 -13.91 -0.37
C MET A 74 -9.05 -15.42 -0.10
N ALA A 75 -8.23 -16.20 -0.78
CA ALA A 75 -8.15 -17.65 -0.58
C ALA A 75 -7.62 -17.97 0.83
N GLY A 76 -6.56 -17.28 1.28
CA GLY A 76 -5.99 -17.43 2.62
C GLY A 76 -7.01 -17.15 3.71
N TRP A 77 -7.76 -16.06 3.60
CA TRP A 77 -8.84 -15.74 4.54
C TRP A 77 -9.93 -16.82 4.58
N THR A 78 -10.31 -17.33 3.39
CA THR A 78 -11.31 -18.41 3.30
C THR A 78 -10.79 -19.69 3.97
N LEU A 79 -9.56 -20.10 3.67
CA LEU A 79 -8.95 -21.31 4.25
C LEU A 79 -8.74 -21.19 5.77
N ALA A 80 -8.38 -20.01 6.25
CA ALA A 80 -8.26 -19.78 7.69
C ALA A 80 -9.61 -19.89 8.42
N ARG A 81 -10.72 -19.45 7.80
CA ARG A 81 -12.07 -19.70 8.34
C ARG A 81 -12.45 -21.17 8.38
N LEU A 82 -11.82 -21.99 7.55
CA LEU A 82 -11.94 -23.44 7.59
C LEU A 82 -10.95 -24.10 8.57
N GLY A 83 -10.21 -23.30 9.36
CA GLY A 83 -9.31 -23.78 10.40
C GLY A 83 -7.89 -24.11 9.93
N LEU A 84 -7.52 -23.75 8.68
CA LEU A 84 -6.16 -23.99 8.20
C LEU A 84 -5.21 -22.90 8.75
N SER A 85 -4.02 -23.31 9.20
CA SER A 85 -2.96 -22.38 9.57
C SER A 85 -2.48 -21.56 8.37
N PRO A 86 -1.91 -20.36 8.58
CA PRO A 86 -1.35 -19.54 7.49
C PRO A 86 -0.32 -20.28 6.64
N LEU A 87 0.53 -21.11 7.25
CA LEU A 87 1.51 -21.95 6.56
C LEU A 87 0.82 -22.95 5.62
N LEU A 88 -0.13 -23.72 6.14
CA LEU A 88 -0.83 -24.74 5.33
C LEU A 88 -1.63 -24.07 4.21
N ALA A 89 -2.29 -22.95 4.50
CA ALA A 89 -3.00 -22.15 3.48
C ALA A 89 -2.05 -21.70 2.36
N THR A 90 -0.85 -21.22 2.70
CA THR A 90 0.18 -20.80 1.73
C THR A 90 0.58 -21.95 0.80
N LEU A 91 0.87 -23.12 1.38
CA LEU A 91 1.29 -24.30 0.62
C LEU A 91 0.16 -24.80 -0.30
N VAL A 92 -1.06 -24.88 0.22
CA VAL A 92 -2.23 -25.34 -0.57
C VAL A 92 -2.52 -24.37 -1.72
N ILE A 93 -2.59 -23.06 -1.44
CA ILE A 93 -2.84 -22.04 -2.46
C ILE A 93 -1.76 -22.09 -3.53
N GLY A 94 -0.49 -22.10 -3.13
CA GLY A 94 0.64 -22.15 -4.06
C GLY A 94 0.63 -23.40 -4.95
N ALA A 95 0.50 -24.57 -4.37
CA ALA A 95 0.53 -25.85 -5.09
C ALA A 95 -0.68 -25.98 -6.05
N VAL A 96 -1.89 -25.75 -5.56
CA VAL A 96 -3.11 -25.84 -6.39
C VAL A 96 -3.06 -24.83 -7.53
N SER A 97 -2.68 -23.58 -7.24
CA SER A 97 -2.63 -22.54 -8.26
C SER A 97 -1.56 -22.84 -9.32
N TRP A 98 -0.39 -23.31 -8.93
CA TRP A 98 0.66 -23.70 -9.87
C TRP A 98 0.20 -24.84 -10.78
N LEU A 99 -0.42 -25.89 -10.21
CA LEU A 99 -0.97 -27.01 -10.97
C LEU A 99 -2.05 -26.56 -11.96
N VAL A 100 -2.99 -25.72 -11.52
CA VAL A 100 -4.05 -25.16 -12.38
C VAL A 100 -3.43 -24.35 -13.53
N TRP A 101 -2.44 -23.49 -13.23
CA TRP A 101 -1.78 -22.69 -14.24
C TRP A 101 -1.09 -23.56 -15.28
N VAL A 102 -0.24 -24.52 -14.87
CA VAL A 102 0.46 -25.45 -15.75
C VAL A 102 -0.53 -26.24 -16.61
N ALA A 103 -1.60 -26.77 -16.01
CA ALA A 103 -2.62 -27.51 -16.72
C ALA A 103 -3.38 -26.67 -17.77
N ARG A 104 -3.47 -25.35 -17.60
CA ARG A 104 -4.15 -24.44 -18.52
C ARG A 104 -3.32 -23.94 -19.69
N ILE A 105 -1.99 -23.95 -19.59
CA ILE A 105 -1.09 -23.49 -20.66
C ILE A 105 -1.37 -24.20 -22.01
N PRO A 106 -1.57 -25.53 -22.08
CA PRO A 106 -1.85 -26.21 -23.34
C PRO A 106 -3.14 -25.78 -24.04
N TYR A 107 -4.15 -25.37 -23.26
CA TYR A 107 -5.46 -24.98 -23.77
C TYR A 107 -5.59 -23.51 -24.16
N ALA A 108 -4.54 -22.71 -23.88
CA ALA A 108 -4.52 -21.29 -24.19
C ALA A 108 -4.45 -21.05 -25.71
N GLY A 109 -5.41 -20.33 -26.24
CA GLY A 109 -5.46 -19.95 -27.67
C GLY A 109 -6.08 -20.98 -28.63
N VAL A 110 -6.65 -22.09 -28.11
CA VAL A 110 -7.28 -23.14 -28.96
C VAL A 110 -8.66 -22.69 -29.48
N ARG A 111 -9.33 -21.75 -28.83
CA ARG A 111 -10.66 -21.26 -29.24
C ARG A 111 -10.56 -19.86 -29.85
N GLY A 112 -10.50 -19.79 -31.19
CA GLY A 112 -10.65 -18.60 -32.01
C GLY A 112 -9.86 -17.39 -31.51
N ALA A 113 -8.89 -16.93 -32.28
CA ALA A 113 -8.20 -15.68 -31.99
C ALA A 113 -9.21 -14.53 -31.86
N GLU A 114 -9.12 -13.73 -30.81
CA GLU A 114 -9.64 -12.36 -30.85
C GLU A 114 -8.97 -11.67 -32.06
N ALA A 115 -9.68 -10.74 -32.68
CA ALA A 115 -9.17 -10.11 -33.91
C ALA A 115 -7.70 -9.71 -33.77
N PRO A 116 -6.85 -10.03 -34.78
CA PRO A 116 -5.43 -9.68 -34.75
C PRO A 116 -5.25 -8.19 -34.48
N GLY A 117 -4.44 -7.81 -33.49
CA GLY A 117 -4.13 -6.40 -33.17
C GLY A 117 -4.79 -5.84 -31.91
N GLU A 118 -5.67 -6.57 -31.22
CA GLU A 118 -6.29 -6.08 -29.98
C GLU A 118 -5.40 -6.19 -28.73
N ASP A 119 -4.46 -7.12 -28.71
CA ASP A 119 -3.60 -7.41 -27.57
C ASP A 119 -2.27 -6.65 -27.60
N ALA A 120 -1.85 -6.20 -26.41
CA ALA A 120 -0.56 -5.52 -26.26
C ALA A 120 0.61 -6.44 -26.65
N PRO A 121 1.49 -5.98 -27.58
CA PRO A 121 2.66 -6.75 -27.94
C PRO A 121 3.73 -6.70 -26.85
N PRO A 122 4.60 -7.71 -26.75
CA PRO A 122 5.76 -7.63 -25.88
C PRO A 122 6.67 -6.45 -26.29
N SER A 123 7.22 -5.75 -25.30
CA SER A 123 8.08 -4.58 -25.51
C SER A 123 9.34 -4.68 -24.67
N ARG A 124 10.52 -4.66 -25.35
CA ARG A 124 11.81 -4.58 -24.66
C ARG A 124 11.96 -3.26 -23.90
N ALA A 125 11.42 -2.17 -24.44
CA ALA A 125 11.44 -0.86 -23.76
C ALA A 125 10.61 -0.88 -22.47
N LEU A 126 9.44 -1.53 -22.46
CA LEU A 126 8.66 -1.73 -21.25
C LEU A 126 9.43 -2.58 -20.23
N LEU A 127 10.04 -3.68 -20.68
CA LEU A 127 10.83 -4.52 -19.78
C LEU A 127 11.99 -3.74 -19.15
N ALA A 128 12.71 -2.95 -19.94
CA ALA A 128 13.79 -2.10 -19.45
C ALA A 128 13.29 -1.05 -18.46
N LEU A 129 12.14 -0.41 -18.75
CA LEU A 129 11.49 0.54 -17.82
C LEU A 129 11.11 -0.13 -16.52
N ALA A 130 10.42 -1.27 -16.56
CA ALA A 130 9.97 -2.01 -15.40
C ALA A 130 11.14 -2.47 -14.52
N LEU A 131 12.18 -3.04 -15.12
CA LEU A 131 13.39 -3.45 -14.40
C LEU A 131 14.17 -2.26 -13.84
N GLY A 132 14.27 -1.16 -14.60
CA GLY A 132 14.91 0.07 -14.14
C GLY A 132 14.19 0.68 -12.93
N LEU A 133 12.87 0.74 -12.94
CA LEU A 133 12.07 1.20 -11.79
C LEU A 133 12.20 0.25 -10.60
N ALA A 134 12.11 -1.06 -10.82
CA ALA A 134 12.31 -2.05 -9.77
C ALA A 134 13.69 -1.90 -9.10
N ALA A 135 14.75 -1.76 -9.90
CA ALA A 135 16.10 -1.51 -9.39
C ALA A 135 16.19 -0.17 -8.64
N ALA A 136 15.58 0.89 -9.17
CA ALA A 136 15.58 2.21 -8.53
C ALA A 136 14.89 2.18 -7.15
N ILE A 137 13.73 1.52 -7.04
CA ILE A 137 13.01 1.37 -5.77
C ILE A 137 13.73 0.42 -4.81
N ALA A 138 14.40 -0.60 -5.28
CA ALA A 138 15.17 -1.51 -4.44
C ALA A 138 16.44 -0.86 -3.86
N THR A 139 17.07 0.06 -4.59
CA THR A 139 18.36 0.66 -4.21
C THR A 139 18.38 1.30 -2.82
N PRO A 140 17.43 2.17 -2.41
CA PRO A 140 17.41 2.71 -1.05
C PRO A 140 17.38 1.63 0.03
N HIS A 141 16.66 0.55 -0.18
CA HIS A 141 16.54 -0.55 0.80
C HIS A 141 17.85 -1.33 0.98
N PHE A 142 18.68 -1.42 -0.06
CA PHE A 142 20.00 -2.03 0.04
C PHE A 142 21.03 -1.11 0.67
N LEU A 143 20.96 0.19 0.37
CA LEU A 143 21.96 1.17 0.82
C LEU A 143 21.62 1.77 2.18
N ASN A 144 20.34 1.80 2.55
CA ASN A 144 19.86 2.33 3.82
C ASN A 144 18.92 1.30 4.50
N PRO A 145 19.43 0.49 5.45
CA PRO A 145 18.62 -0.49 6.17
C PRO A 145 17.39 0.08 6.88
N TRP A 146 17.42 1.36 7.24
CA TRP A 146 16.28 2.03 7.85
C TRP A 146 15.06 2.09 6.94
N MET A 147 15.27 2.05 5.63
CA MET A 147 14.17 2.04 4.66
C MET A 147 13.28 0.79 4.72
N LEU A 148 13.81 -0.35 5.19
CA LEU A 148 13.00 -1.56 5.39
C LEU A 148 11.90 -1.35 6.42
N VAL A 149 12.14 -0.49 7.40
CA VAL A 149 11.28 -0.29 8.58
C VAL A 149 10.62 1.09 8.61
N LYS A 150 10.81 1.90 7.56
CA LYS A 150 10.32 3.28 7.50
C LYS A 150 8.80 3.36 7.40
N SER A 151 8.23 4.47 7.92
CA SER A 151 6.80 4.79 7.83
C SER A 151 5.93 3.74 8.54
N ASP A 152 4.83 3.35 7.95
CA ASP A 152 3.83 2.44 8.51
C ASP A 152 4.29 0.97 8.59
N ALA A 153 5.49 0.66 8.08
CA ALA A 153 6.01 -0.71 8.03
C ALA A 153 6.02 -1.41 9.39
N TRP A 154 6.33 -0.67 10.47
CA TRP A 154 6.27 -1.19 11.85
C TRP A 154 4.87 -1.62 12.25
N THR A 155 3.88 -0.77 12.01
CA THR A 155 2.47 -1.09 12.29
C THR A 155 2.04 -2.30 11.47
N HIS A 156 2.37 -2.33 10.19
CA HIS A 156 2.07 -3.48 9.33
C HIS A 156 2.74 -4.76 9.81
N ALA A 157 4.02 -4.72 10.20
CA ALA A 157 4.71 -5.89 10.75
C ALA A 157 4.07 -6.36 12.07
N GLY A 158 3.67 -5.43 12.95
CA GLY A 158 2.92 -5.76 14.17
C GLY A 158 1.62 -6.51 13.86
N VAL A 159 0.84 -6.04 12.90
CA VAL A 159 -0.40 -6.71 12.47
C VAL A 159 -0.12 -8.07 11.81
N VAL A 160 0.98 -8.20 11.06
CA VAL A 160 1.40 -9.51 10.52
C VAL A 160 1.63 -10.50 11.64
N TYR A 161 2.39 -10.13 12.67
CA TYR A 161 2.63 -11.01 13.82
C TYR A 161 1.37 -11.27 14.62
N GLU A 162 0.44 -10.30 14.70
CA GLU A 162 -0.88 -10.51 15.29
C GLU A 162 -1.65 -11.63 14.61
N ILE A 163 -1.69 -11.60 13.26
CA ILE A 163 -2.32 -12.64 12.44
C ILE A 163 -1.66 -14.01 12.64
N LEU A 164 -0.32 -14.03 12.70
CA LEU A 164 0.44 -15.28 12.83
C LEU A 164 0.31 -15.93 14.20
N GLU A 165 0.31 -15.14 15.26
CA GLU A 165 0.33 -15.61 16.66
C GLU A 165 -1.08 -15.83 17.20
N ARG A 166 -2.05 -14.99 16.83
CA ARG A 166 -3.41 -14.96 17.44
C ARG A 166 -4.56 -15.19 16.45
N GLY A 167 -4.26 -15.16 15.15
CA GLY A 167 -5.24 -15.49 14.10
C GLY A 167 -6.03 -14.31 13.56
N MET A 168 -7.21 -14.59 12.99
CA MET A 168 -8.03 -13.61 12.27
C MET A 168 -9.47 -13.61 12.77
N PRO A 169 -10.16 -12.45 12.83
CA PRO A 169 -9.68 -11.11 12.52
C PRO A 169 -8.66 -10.62 13.57
N PRO A 170 -7.63 -9.86 13.17
CA PRO A 170 -6.62 -9.39 14.11
C PRO A 170 -7.17 -8.34 15.06
N GLU A 171 -6.63 -8.31 16.28
CA GLU A 171 -6.71 -7.15 17.16
C GLU A 171 -5.67 -6.10 16.74
N ASP A 172 -5.79 -4.89 17.28
CA ASP A 172 -4.72 -3.91 17.09
C ASP A 172 -3.55 -4.25 18.04
N PRO A 173 -2.37 -4.57 17.52
CA PRO A 173 -1.24 -4.96 18.39
C PRO A 173 -0.78 -3.85 19.32
N ARG A 174 -1.19 -2.59 19.06
CA ARG A 174 -0.91 -1.42 19.92
C ARG A 174 -1.94 -1.23 21.03
N PHE A 175 -3.09 -1.90 20.95
CA PHE A 175 -4.23 -1.72 21.85
C PHE A 175 -4.87 -3.07 22.16
N ALA A 176 -4.19 -3.88 22.96
CA ALA A 176 -4.66 -5.22 23.32
C ALA A 176 -6.13 -5.26 23.71
N GLY A 177 -6.89 -6.22 23.19
CA GLY A 177 -8.33 -6.37 23.43
C GLY A 177 -9.21 -5.47 22.56
N LEU A 178 -8.64 -4.57 21.75
CA LEU A 178 -9.40 -3.78 20.79
C LEU A 178 -9.21 -4.34 19.37
N ARG A 179 -10.31 -4.40 18.64
CA ARG A 179 -10.30 -4.86 17.25
C ARG A 179 -9.50 -3.89 16.39
N LEU A 180 -8.73 -4.41 15.44
CA LEU A 180 -8.07 -3.59 14.42
C LEU A 180 -9.13 -2.97 13.49
N ASN A 181 -9.29 -1.66 13.56
CA ASN A 181 -10.17 -0.86 12.71
C ASN A 181 -9.41 -0.30 11.49
N TYR A 182 -8.61 -1.14 10.86
CA TYR A 182 -7.79 -0.81 9.70
C TYR A 182 -7.78 -1.96 8.69
N VAL A 183 -7.44 -1.67 7.45
CA VAL A 183 -7.33 -2.70 6.41
C VAL A 183 -6.18 -3.65 6.70
N TRP A 184 -6.43 -4.96 6.63
CA TRP A 184 -5.43 -5.97 7.01
C TRP A 184 -5.23 -7.09 5.97
N PHE A 185 -5.87 -7.02 4.79
CA PHE A 185 -5.64 -7.99 3.71
C PHE A 185 -4.20 -7.94 3.18
N PHE A 186 -3.60 -6.75 3.13
CA PHE A 186 -2.17 -6.58 2.88
C PHE A 186 -1.33 -7.36 3.89
N ASN A 187 -1.63 -7.20 5.19
CA ASN A 187 -0.93 -7.87 6.27
C ASN A 187 -1.14 -9.40 6.24
N LEU A 188 -2.31 -9.85 5.84
CA LEU A 188 -2.59 -11.28 5.65
C LEU A 188 -1.70 -11.87 4.54
N PHE A 189 -1.58 -11.20 3.39
CA PHE A 189 -0.70 -11.64 2.31
C PHE A 189 0.75 -11.76 2.78
N ILE A 190 1.27 -10.73 3.45
CA ILE A 190 2.62 -10.72 4.02
C ILE A 190 2.76 -11.81 5.09
N GLY A 191 1.76 -11.95 5.97
CA GLY A 191 1.75 -12.96 7.03
C GLY A 191 1.79 -14.40 6.51
N MET A 192 1.05 -14.68 5.45
CA MET A 192 1.08 -15.99 4.79
C MET A 192 2.47 -16.30 4.24
N LEU A 193 3.16 -15.35 3.59
CA LEU A 193 4.55 -15.53 3.15
C LEU A 193 5.50 -15.67 4.35
N SER A 194 5.32 -14.85 5.38
CA SER A 194 6.17 -14.88 6.60
C SER A 194 5.98 -16.16 7.42
N SER A 195 4.83 -16.83 7.30
CA SER A 195 4.59 -18.11 7.99
C SER A 195 5.51 -19.24 7.51
N VAL A 196 6.06 -19.08 6.31
CA VAL A 196 7.05 -20.02 5.76
C VAL A 196 8.42 -19.65 6.32
N ARG A 197 8.99 -20.50 7.16
CA ARG A 197 10.33 -20.33 7.74
C ARG A 197 10.53 -19.13 8.66
N ASP A 198 9.46 -18.63 9.31
CA ASP A 198 9.52 -17.44 10.16
C ASP A 198 10.14 -16.21 9.43
N GLY A 199 9.70 -16.00 8.18
CA GLY A 199 10.25 -14.99 7.29
C GLY A 199 10.01 -13.57 7.80
N ASP A 200 10.92 -12.66 7.47
CA ASP A 200 10.85 -11.26 7.86
C ASP A 200 9.75 -10.50 7.06
N PRO A 201 8.71 -9.98 7.70
CA PRO A 201 7.65 -9.23 7.04
C PRO A 201 8.17 -8.02 6.24
N PHE A 202 9.21 -7.35 6.71
CA PHE A 202 9.77 -6.17 6.04
C PHE A 202 10.37 -6.51 4.67
N VAL A 203 11.03 -7.66 4.56
CA VAL A 203 11.56 -8.15 3.28
C VAL A 203 10.44 -8.43 2.28
N PHE A 204 9.33 -9.03 2.73
CA PHE A 204 8.19 -9.30 1.85
C PHE A 204 7.44 -8.03 1.45
N MET A 205 7.28 -7.05 2.35
CA MET A 205 6.71 -5.74 2.03
C MET A 205 7.55 -5.02 0.97
N THR A 206 8.86 -5.00 1.13
CA THR A 206 9.80 -4.42 0.15
C THR A 206 9.74 -5.17 -1.19
N THR A 207 9.71 -6.50 -1.16
CA THR A 207 9.61 -7.31 -2.38
C THR A 207 8.32 -7.01 -3.14
N LEU A 208 7.18 -6.90 -2.44
CA LEU A 208 5.91 -6.51 -3.03
C LEU A 208 6.00 -5.13 -3.70
N ASN A 209 6.54 -4.12 -3.00
CA ASN A 209 6.69 -2.77 -3.55
C ASN A 209 7.55 -2.72 -4.81
N VAL A 210 8.66 -3.47 -4.83
CA VAL A 210 9.55 -3.60 -6.01
C VAL A 210 8.83 -4.25 -7.19
N VAL A 211 8.00 -5.25 -6.93
CA VAL A 211 7.17 -5.88 -7.96
C VAL A 211 6.04 -4.95 -8.40
N ASP A 212 5.42 -4.25 -7.46
CA ASP A 212 4.28 -3.36 -7.74
C ASP A 212 4.68 -2.19 -8.63
N VAL A 213 5.86 -1.58 -8.46
CA VAL A 213 6.29 -0.48 -9.34
C VAL A 213 6.52 -0.95 -10.78
N ALA A 214 7.06 -2.15 -10.96
CA ALA A 214 7.21 -2.75 -12.28
C ALA A 214 5.86 -3.05 -12.94
N LEU A 215 4.91 -3.56 -12.15
CA LEU A 215 3.53 -3.83 -12.60
C LEU A 215 2.76 -2.55 -12.88
N PHE A 216 3.00 -1.47 -12.12
CA PHE A 216 2.40 -0.17 -12.38
C PHE A 216 2.74 0.34 -13.78
N ALA A 217 4.02 0.31 -14.16
CA ALA A 217 4.45 0.64 -15.51
C ALA A 217 3.84 -0.29 -16.57
N ALA A 218 3.76 -1.58 -16.27
CA ALA A 218 3.20 -2.58 -17.20
C ALA A 218 1.68 -2.41 -17.40
N LEU A 219 0.94 -2.09 -16.34
CA LEU A 219 -0.50 -1.82 -16.42
C LEU A 219 -0.78 -0.49 -17.15
N ALA A 220 0.04 0.56 -16.92
CA ALA A 220 -0.06 1.80 -17.68
C ALA A 220 0.20 1.57 -19.18
N TYR A 221 1.19 0.74 -19.53
CA TYR A 221 1.42 0.30 -20.89
C TYR A 221 0.20 -0.42 -21.49
N LEU A 222 -0.40 -1.34 -20.73
CA LEU A 222 -1.56 -2.10 -21.15
C LEU A 222 -2.81 -1.22 -21.34
N GLY A 223 -3.05 -0.27 -20.43
CA GLY A 223 -4.09 0.74 -20.54
C GLY A 223 -3.88 1.66 -21.75
N GLY A 224 -2.66 2.17 -21.93
CA GLY A 224 -2.28 2.98 -23.07
C GLY A 224 -2.41 2.23 -24.39
N TRP A 225 -2.03 0.95 -24.46
CA TRP A 225 -2.28 0.12 -25.64
C TRP A 225 -3.77 -0.04 -25.93
N THR A 226 -4.56 -0.27 -24.92
CA THR A 226 -6.01 -0.44 -25.06
C THR A 226 -6.67 0.82 -25.64
N LEU A 227 -6.20 2.00 -25.22
CA LEU A 227 -6.72 3.29 -25.66
C LEU A 227 -6.21 3.71 -27.04
N TRP A 228 -4.90 3.56 -27.30
CA TRP A 228 -4.24 4.11 -28.50
C TRP A 228 -4.04 3.10 -29.62
N LYS A 229 -4.05 1.81 -29.33
CA LYS A 229 -3.71 0.72 -30.26
C LYS A 229 -2.35 0.92 -30.94
N SER A 230 -1.43 1.64 -30.31
CA SER A 230 -0.09 1.94 -30.81
C SER A 230 0.95 1.67 -29.72
N ARG A 231 2.16 1.22 -30.15
CA ARG A 231 3.30 1.03 -29.23
C ARG A 231 3.74 2.34 -28.59
N ASP A 232 3.63 3.41 -29.33
CA ASP A 232 4.00 4.76 -28.88
C ASP A 232 3.03 5.25 -27.82
N GLY A 233 1.73 5.09 -28.03
CA GLY A 233 0.72 5.42 -27.03
C GLY A 233 0.88 4.60 -25.76
N ALA A 234 1.15 3.30 -25.90
CA ALA A 234 1.38 2.40 -24.78
C ALA A 234 2.63 2.78 -23.96
N LEU A 235 3.77 2.95 -24.61
CA LEU A 235 5.02 3.32 -23.94
C LEU A 235 4.96 4.74 -23.36
N GLY A 236 4.37 5.68 -24.10
CA GLY A 236 4.19 7.05 -23.63
C GLY A 236 3.28 7.11 -22.39
N ALA A 237 2.20 6.32 -22.35
CA ALA A 237 1.34 6.21 -21.17
C ALA A 237 2.10 5.66 -19.96
N ALA A 238 2.92 4.63 -20.14
CA ALA A 238 3.75 4.07 -19.07
C ALA A 238 4.75 5.11 -18.54
N LEU A 239 5.47 5.80 -19.42
CA LEU A 239 6.42 6.85 -19.04
C LEU A 239 5.73 8.01 -18.32
N LEU A 240 4.60 8.48 -18.88
CA LEU A 240 3.88 9.60 -18.29
C LEU A 240 3.25 9.24 -16.94
N ALA A 241 2.72 8.03 -16.78
CA ALA A 241 2.20 7.55 -15.50
C ALA A 241 3.30 7.45 -14.42
N CYS A 242 4.50 7.03 -14.82
CA CYS A 242 5.61 6.88 -13.88
C CYS A 242 6.36 8.19 -13.57
N PHE A 243 6.36 9.18 -14.46
CA PHE A 243 7.21 10.37 -14.29
C PHE A 243 6.47 11.69 -14.45
N GLY A 244 5.18 11.68 -14.79
CA GLY A 244 4.43 12.89 -15.09
C GLY A 244 3.80 13.57 -13.89
N PHE A 245 3.56 12.84 -12.79
CA PHE A 245 2.99 13.42 -11.57
C PHE A 245 4.03 14.31 -10.89
N ASN A 246 3.67 15.55 -10.63
CA ASN A 246 4.57 16.56 -10.07
C ASN A 246 5.88 16.78 -10.86
N ALA A 247 5.93 16.40 -12.14
CA ALA A 247 7.15 16.50 -12.95
C ALA A 247 7.72 17.92 -13.05
N LEU A 248 6.88 18.96 -12.86
CA LEU A 248 7.28 20.35 -12.89
C LEU A 248 7.57 20.96 -11.52
N ALA A 249 7.48 20.19 -10.45
CA ALA A 249 7.65 20.69 -9.10
C ALA A 249 9.02 21.36 -8.85
N TRP A 250 10.07 20.87 -9.50
CA TRP A 250 11.42 21.47 -9.41
C TRP A 250 11.50 22.90 -9.94
N LEU A 251 10.58 23.33 -10.83
CA LEU A 251 10.52 24.72 -11.30
C LEU A 251 10.17 25.71 -10.21
N THR A 252 9.57 25.25 -9.13
CA THR A 252 9.18 26.11 -8.01
C THR A 252 10.33 26.35 -7.00
N TRP A 253 11.46 25.63 -7.12
CA TRP A 253 12.62 25.81 -6.27
C TRP A 253 13.16 27.26 -6.22
N PRO A 254 13.37 27.92 -7.38
CA PRO A 254 13.83 29.31 -7.37
C PRO A 254 12.85 30.25 -6.67
N LEU A 255 11.55 29.92 -6.64
CA LEU A 255 10.54 30.77 -6.04
C LEU A 255 10.56 30.77 -4.52
N ARG A 256 11.19 29.77 -3.87
CA ARG A 256 11.27 29.69 -2.41
C ARG A 256 12.11 30.78 -1.76
N GLY A 257 13.14 31.28 -2.46
CA GLY A 257 13.99 32.36 -1.99
C GLY A 257 13.42 33.75 -2.24
N VAL A 258 12.28 33.87 -2.92
CA VAL A 258 11.69 35.16 -3.27
C VAL A 258 10.85 35.66 -2.12
N HIS A 259 11.35 36.65 -1.38
CA HIS A 259 10.60 37.35 -0.36
C HIS A 259 9.43 38.12 -1.01
N GLY A 260 8.24 38.04 -0.42
CA GLY A 260 7.06 38.77 -0.89
C GLY A 260 6.15 38.02 -1.87
N LEU A 261 6.39 36.73 -2.11
CA LEU A 261 5.41 35.89 -2.80
C LEU A 261 4.06 35.88 -2.05
N PRO A 262 2.94 35.93 -2.77
CA PRO A 262 1.62 35.81 -2.15
C PRO A 262 1.54 34.59 -1.22
N ALA A 263 0.91 34.76 -0.05
CA ALA A 263 0.83 33.71 0.98
C ALA A 263 0.24 32.37 0.47
N PHE A 264 -0.62 32.43 -0.55
CA PHE A 264 -1.19 31.25 -1.18
C PHE A 264 -0.13 30.40 -1.92
N LEU A 265 0.89 31.03 -2.53
CA LEU A 265 2.00 30.28 -3.17
C LEU A 265 2.91 29.62 -2.14
N HIS A 266 3.06 30.21 -0.95
CA HIS A 266 3.73 29.58 0.16
C HIS A 266 2.92 28.40 0.73
N ARG A 267 1.60 28.44 0.68
CA ARG A 267 0.72 27.36 1.17
C ARG A 267 0.47 26.28 0.13
N ALA A 268 0.41 26.60 -1.16
CA ALA A 268 0.41 25.62 -2.23
C ALA A 268 1.75 24.88 -2.35
N GLY A 269 2.84 25.51 -1.88
CA GLY A 269 4.16 24.91 -1.79
C GLY A 269 4.18 23.57 -1.03
N PRO A 270 3.58 23.41 0.15
CA PRO A 270 3.59 22.14 0.87
C PRO A 270 3.06 20.95 0.10
N ILE A 271 2.12 21.10 -0.79
CA ILE A 271 1.54 19.94 -1.53
C ILE A 271 2.26 19.69 -2.86
N LEU A 272 2.74 20.74 -3.53
CA LEU A 272 3.68 20.56 -4.65
C LEU A 272 4.98 19.91 -4.18
N TYR A 273 5.27 20.03 -2.92
CA TYR A 273 6.49 19.56 -2.26
C TYR A 273 6.19 18.65 -1.12
N SER A 274 5.10 18.00 -0.94
CA SER A 274 4.73 17.26 0.23
C SER A 274 5.94 16.94 1.12
N VAL A 275 6.20 17.87 1.95
CA VAL A 275 7.24 17.75 2.94
C VAL A 275 6.52 17.56 4.24
N PRO A 276 6.50 16.36 4.79
CA PRO A 276 6.52 16.28 6.24
C PRO A 276 7.71 17.16 6.67
N PRO A 277 7.64 17.89 7.76
CA PRO A 277 8.81 18.57 8.30
C PRO A 277 9.83 17.49 8.66
N PHE A 278 10.61 17.05 7.67
CA PHE A 278 11.77 16.23 7.93
C PHE A 278 12.69 17.02 8.83
N ASN A 279 13.18 16.36 9.86
CA ASN A 279 14.16 16.93 10.76
C ASN A 279 15.25 17.61 9.93
N PRO A 280 15.51 18.93 10.11
CA PRO A 280 16.53 19.66 9.36
C PRO A 280 17.92 19.03 9.40
N ARG A 281 18.17 18.11 10.34
CA ARG A 281 19.43 17.40 10.47
C ARG A 281 19.60 16.25 9.47
N SER A 282 18.51 15.85 8.79
CA SER A 282 18.52 14.67 7.92
C SER A 282 19.00 14.90 6.48
N TRP A 283 19.35 16.13 6.09
CA TRP A 283 19.62 16.49 4.69
C TRP A 283 20.81 17.42 4.50
N THR A 284 21.97 17.09 5.04
CA THR A 284 23.17 17.93 4.92
C THR A 284 23.51 18.26 3.48
N ILE A 285 23.53 17.28 2.57
CA ILE A 285 23.85 17.52 1.15
C ILE A 285 22.81 18.42 0.48
N MET A 286 21.54 18.24 0.77
CA MET A 286 20.46 19.04 0.16
C MET A 286 20.40 20.44 0.79
N ASN A 287 20.73 20.58 2.07
CA ASN A 287 20.88 21.86 2.74
C ASN A 287 22.07 22.63 2.16
N ASP A 288 23.21 21.95 1.90
CA ASP A 288 24.41 22.55 1.32
C ASP A 288 24.16 23.04 -0.12
N LEU A 289 23.26 22.41 -0.84
CA LEU A 289 22.80 22.86 -2.16
C LEU A 289 21.73 23.96 -2.09
N GLY A 290 21.38 24.45 -0.88
CA GLY A 290 20.33 25.45 -0.70
C GLY A 290 18.92 24.96 -1.03
N ALA A 291 18.73 23.66 -1.15
CA ALA A 291 17.45 23.03 -1.41
C ALA A 291 16.82 22.52 -0.10
N PRO A 292 16.04 23.34 0.62
CA PRO A 292 15.46 22.93 1.89
C PRO A 292 14.43 21.82 1.63
N HIS A 293 14.62 20.67 2.25
CA HIS A 293 13.62 19.62 2.55
C HIS A 293 12.63 19.25 1.43
N THR A 294 13.03 19.29 0.16
CA THR A 294 12.10 19.11 -0.93
C THR A 294 12.08 17.72 -1.47
N PHE A 295 11.24 16.88 -0.87
CA PHE A 295 10.62 15.84 -1.67
C PHE A 295 9.62 16.47 -2.63
N THR A 296 9.70 16.08 -3.88
CA THR A 296 8.54 16.20 -4.73
C THR A 296 7.73 14.94 -4.50
N GLU A 297 6.51 15.03 -3.95
CA GLU A 297 5.62 13.89 -4.01
C GLU A 297 5.53 13.46 -5.47
N ASN A 298 6.14 12.34 -5.73
CA ASN A 298 6.00 11.65 -7.00
C ASN A 298 5.42 10.26 -6.71
N PHE A 299 4.99 9.59 -7.74
CA PHE A 299 4.40 8.27 -7.57
C PHE A 299 5.34 7.28 -6.84
N ALA A 300 6.66 7.43 -7.02
CA ALA A 300 7.65 6.51 -6.48
C ALA A 300 7.78 6.57 -4.94
N ASP A 301 7.45 7.72 -4.32
CA ASP A 301 7.50 7.88 -2.87
C ASP A 301 6.73 6.78 -2.14
N LYS A 302 5.53 6.46 -2.61
CA LYS A 302 4.70 5.41 -2.02
C LYS A 302 5.23 3.99 -2.28
N PHE A 303 6.03 3.78 -3.33
CA PHE A 303 6.65 2.48 -3.61
C PHE A 303 7.95 2.24 -2.82
N VAL A 304 8.53 3.27 -2.22
CA VAL A 304 9.70 3.12 -1.35
C VAL A 304 9.31 2.79 0.08
N THR A 305 8.11 3.16 0.51
CA THR A 305 7.63 2.94 1.89
C THR A 305 6.73 1.72 2.01
N GLY A 306 6.74 1.05 3.17
CA GLY A 306 5.89 -0.12 3.45
C GLY A 306 4.43 0.28 3.61
N THR A 307 3.67 0.30 2.51
CA THR A 307 2.26 0.70 2.49
C THR A 307 1.42 -0.16 1.54
N SER A 308 0.12 -0.28 1.83
CA SER A 308 -0.84 -1.03 1.02
C SER A 308 -1.39 -0.26 -0.19
N ILE A 309 -1.13 1.06 -0.29
CA ILE A 309 -1.74 1.92 -1.32
C ILE A 309 -1.23 1.59 -2.73
N ASN A 310 0.03 1.21 -2.85
CA ASN A 310 0.66 0.89 -4.12
C ASN A 310 -0.11 -0.18 -4.87
N TYR A 311 -0.40 -1.26 -4.17
CA TYR A 311 -1.14 -2.36 -4.74
C TYR A 311 -2.61 -1.97 -5.05
N ALA A 312 -3.22 -1.12 -4.24
CA ALA A 312 -4.57 -0.62 -4.54
C ALA A 312 -4.60 0.22 -5.83
N TRP A 313 -3.54 0.97 -6.15
CA TRP A 313 -3.42 1.65 -7.45
C TRP A 313 -3.26 0.67 -8.62
N LEU A 314 -2.57 -0.46 -8.43
CA LEU A 314 -2.54 -1.52 -9.45
C LEU A 314 -3.95 -2.08 -9.71
N LEU A 315 -4.73 -2.29 -8.66
CA LEU A 315 -6.12 -2.74 -8.77
C LEU A 315 -7.00 -1.70 -9.47
N MET A 316 -6.80 -0.39 -9.20
CA MET A 316 -7.44 0.69 -9.94
C MET A 316 -7.10 0.62 -11.44
N MET A 317 -5.83 0.43 -11.77
CA MET A 317 -5.39 0.32 -13.17
C MET A 317 -5.94 -0.94 -13.86
N LEU A 318 -6.06 -2.05 -13.15
CA LEU A 318 -6.77 -3.24 -13.64
C LEU A 318 -8.25 -2.94 -13.92
N TRP A 319 -8.90 -2.21 -13.03
CA TRP A 319 -10.29 -1.78 -13.21
C TRP A 319 -10.42 -0.86 -14.43
N LEU A 320 -9.52 0.13 -14.59
CA LEU A 320 -9.47 1.01 -15.76
C LEU A 320 -9.25 0.23 -17.06
N TRP A 321 -8.32 -0.72 -17.07
CA TRP A 321 -8.11 -1.60 -18.20
C TRP A 321 -9.39 -2.39 -18.54
N ALA A 322 -10.05 -2.96 -17.54
CA ALA A 322 -11.27 -3.71 -17.72
C ALA A 322 -12.42 -2.82 -18.25
N LEU A 323 -12.51 -1.57 -17.76
CA LEU A 323 -13.43 -0.56 -18.23
C LEU A 323 -13.22 -0.26 -19.72
N LEU A 324 -11.99 0.02 -20.14
CA LEU A 324 -11.63 0.32 -21.53
C LEU A 324 -11.87 -0.89 -22.46
N ARG A 325 -11.55 -2.10 -22.00
CA ARG A 325 -11.83 -3.33 -22.77
C ARG A 325 -13.31 -3.59 -22.92
N GLN A 326 -14.10 -3.39 -21.86
CA GLN A 326 -15.54 -3.61 -21.89
C GLN A 326 -16.27 -2.59 -22.76
N THR A 327 -15.81 -1.33 -22.78
CA THR A 327 -16.37 -0.29 -23.66
C THR A 327 -16.00 -0.50 -25.12
N GLY A 328 -14.79 -0.96 -25.41
CA GLY A 328 -14.32 -1.28 -26.75
C GLY A 328 -14.85 -2.58 -27.35
N GLY A 329 -15.02 -3.62 -26.53
CA GLY A 329 -15.50 -4.94 -26.96
C GLY A 329 -15.84 -5.83 -25.77
N ALA A 330 -17.03 -6.38 -25.68
CA ALA A 330 -17.44 -7.13 -24.52
C ALA A 330 -16.63 -8.42 -24.32
N THR A 331 -15.96 -8.56 -23.18
CA THR A 331 -15.39 -9.81 -22.75
C THR A 331 -15.84 -10.14 -21.32
N ARG A 332 -16.32 -11.39 -21.09
CA ARG A 332 -16.70 -11.84 -19.74
C ARG A 332 -15.52 -11.76 -18.77
N GLY A 333 -14.30 -12.00 -19.28
CA GLY A 333 -13.08 -11.92 -18.49
C GLY A 333 -12.78 -10.50 -18.01
N ALA A 334 -13.02 -9.45 -18.81
CA ALA A 334 -12.83 -8.08 -18.39
C ALA A 334 -13.79 -7.69 -17.24
N ALA A 335 -15.06 -8.13 -17.32
CA ALA A 335 -16.01 -7.91 -16.23
C ALA A 335 -15.58 -8.63 -14.94
N ALA A 336 -15.07 -9.86 -15.03
CA ALA A 336 -14.55 -10.58 -13.87
C ALA A 336 -13.32 -9.87 -13.25
N VAL A 337 -12.40 -9.33 -14.07
CA VAL A 337 -11.29 -8.52 -13.59
C VAL A 337 -11.77 -7.25 -12.89
N ALA A 338 -12.80 -6.56 -13.44
CA ALA A 338 -13.38 -5.37 -12.81
C ALA A 338 -14.01 -5.69 -11.45
N LEU A 339 -14.72 -6.81 -11.33
CA LEU A 339 -15.30 -7.28 -10.06
C LEU A 339 -14.20 -7.52 -9.02
N LEU A 340 -13.17 -8.28 -9.37
CA LEU A 340 -12.05 -8.57 -8.47
C LEU A 340 -11.29 -7.29 -8.10
N ALA A 341 -11.01 -6.42 -9.07
CA ALA A 341 -10.29 -5.17 -8.81
C ALA A 341 -11.07 -4.24 -7.90
N SER A 342 -12.39 -4.08 -8.09
CA SER A 342 -13.21 -3.22 -7.21
C SER A 342 -13.35 -3.79 -5.80
N ALA A 343 -13.49 -5.10 -5.63
CA ALA A 343 -13.42 -5.73 -4.32
C ALA A 343 -12.06 -5.51 -3.67
N GLY A 344 -10.99 -5.75 -4.44
CA GLY A 344 -9.62 -5.67 -3.96
C GLY A 344 -9.22 -4.28 -3.50
N MET A 345 -9.60 -3.21 -4.20
CA MET A 345 -9.31 -1.84 -3.78
C MET A 345 -9.82 -1.56 -2.36
N GLN A 346 -11.00 -2.05 -1.99
CA GLN A 346 -11.54 -1.88 -0.64
C GLN A 346 -10.86 -2.79 0.40
N LEU A 347 -10.57 -4.04 0.02
CA LEU A 347 -9.95 -5.00 0.92
C LEU A 347 -8.52 -4.60 1.29
N TRP A 348 -7.79 -3.95 0.37
CA TRP A 348 -6.37 -3.61 0.54
C TRP A 348 -6.13 -2.18 0.97
N HIS A 349 -6.95 -1.23 0.51
CA HIS A 349 -6.79 0.17 0.90
C HIS A 349 -8.14 0.90 0.81
N GLY A 350 -8.79 1.06 1.96
CA GLY A 350 -10.15 1.61 2.05
C GLY A 350 -10.32 2.98 1.37
N VAL A 351 -9.32 3.87 1.44
CA VAL A 351 -9.39 5.21 0.81
C VAL A 351 -9.51 5.08 -0.71
N VAL A 352 -8.68 4.26 -1.36
CA VAL A 352 -8.75 4.02 -2.82
C VAL A 352 -10.07 3.35 -3.21
N GLY A 353 -10.53 2.38 -2.43
CA GLY A 353 -11.81 1.70 -2.69
C GLY A 353 -13.02 2.61 -2.55
N LEU A 354 -13.02 3.51 -1.55
CA LEU A 354 -14.11 4.45 -1.29
C LEU A 354 -14.11 5.68 -2.20
N SER A 355 -13.01 5.98 -2.91
CA SER A 355 -12.95 7.01 -3.93
C SER A 355 -13.26 6.44 -5.32
N VAL A 356 -12.47 5.50 -5.78
CA VAL A 356 -12.49 4.99 -7.17
C VAL A 356 -13.80 4.28 -7.50
N VAL A 357 -14.32 3.44 -6.57
CA VAL A 357 -15.52 2.63 -6.88
C VAL A 357 -16.80 3.48 -6.96
N PRO A 358 -17.14 4.34 -5.98
CA PRO A 358 -18.31 5.21 -6.10
C PRO A 358 -18.21 6.18 -7.29
N VAL A 359 -17.04 6.81 -7.50
CA VAL A 359 -16.83 7.71 -8.64
C VAL A 359 -16.98 6.96 -9.96
N GLY A 360 -16.46 5.73 -10.05
CA GLY A 360 -16.64 4.86 -11.20
C GLY A 360 -18.10 4.52 -11.47
N LEU A 361 -18.86 4.17 -10.44
CA LEU A 361 -20.31 3.89 -10.56
C LEU A 361 -21.09 5.15 -10.96
N CYS A 362 -20.78 6.32 -10.38
CA CYS A 362 -21.37 7.58 -10.80
C CYS A 362 -21.05 7.90 -12.26
N ALA A 363 -19.81 7.76 -12.70
CA ALA A 363 -19.41 7.96 -14.09
C ALA A 363 -20.18 7.02 -15.05
N LEU A 364 -20.27 5.73 -14.72
CA LEU A 364 -21.03 4.76 -15.51
C LEU A 364 -22.52 5.10 -15.57
N THR A 365 -23.10 5.55 -14.45
CA THR A 365 -24.51 6.00 -14.39
C THR A 365 -24.72 7.23 -15.27
N LEU A 366 -23.85 8.23 -15.20
CA LEU A 366 -23.93 9.43 -16.05
C LEU A 366 -23.84 9.06 -17.54
N LEU A 367 -22.97 8.13 -17.92
CA LEU A 367 -22.84 7.66 -19.30
C LEU A 367 -24.10 6.89 -19.76
N LEU A 368 -24.70 6.10 -18.88
CA LEU A 368 -25.97 5.41 -19.17
C LEU A 368 -27.12 6.40 -19.36
N LEU A 369 -27.21 7.42 -18.52
CA LEU A 369 -28.22 8.49 -18.62
C LEU A 369 -28.01 9.34 -19.88
N ALA A 370 -26.76 9.63 -20.26
CA ALA A 370 -26.44 10.41 -21.46
C ALA A 370 -26.68 9.66 -22.79
N ARG A 371 -26.72 8.32 -22.74
CA ARG A 371 -26.79 7.49 -23.93
C ARG A 371 -28.01 7.76 -24.85
N PRO A 372 -29.22 8.07 -24.39
CA PRO A 372 -30.34 8.40 -25.28
C PRO A 372 -30.05 9.61 -26.19
N TRP A 373 -29.22 10.56 -25.73
CA TRP A 373 -28.82 11.75 -26.48
C TRP A 373 -27.48 11.60 -27.22
N ALA A 374 -26.71 10.55 -26.88
CA ALA A 374 -25.38 10.30 -27.41
C ALA A 374 -25.19 8.83 -27.83
N SER A 375 -25.77 8.46 -28.98
CA SER A 375 -25.79 7.08 -29.51
C SER A 375 -24.37 6.51 -29.77
N TRP A 376 -23.37 7.35 -29.85
CA TRP A 376 -21.96 6.98 -30.01
C TRP A 376 -21.30 6.46 -28.73
N LEU A 377 -21.95 6.64 -27.54
CA LEU A 377 -21.50 6.07 -26.29
C LEU A 377 -21.59 4.53 -26.33
N PRO A 378 -20.83 3.81 -25.47
CA PRO A 378 -20.86 2.36 -25.47
C PRO A 378 -22.28 1.80 -25.34
N PRO A 379 -22.57 0.64 -25.95
CA PRO A 379 -23.87 0.00 -25.79
C PRO A 379 -24.26 -0.15 -24.33
N GLY A 380 -25.50 0.20 -23.96
CA GLY A 380 -25.97 0.20 -22.57
C GLY A 380 -25.69 -1.13 -21.86
N ARG A 381 -25.87 -2.28 -22.55
CA ARG A 381 -25.53 -3.61 -22.01
C ARG A 381 -24.08 -3.76 -21.54
N ARG A 382 -23.12 -3.06 -22.19
CA ARG A 382 -21.71 -3.09 -21.81
C ARG A 382 -21.46 -2.23 -20.59
N LEU A 383 -22.03 -1.02 -20.54
CA LEU A 383 -21.97 -0.14 -19.37
C LEU A 383 -22.63 -0.79 -18.16
N VAL A 384 -23.80 -1.43 -18.34
CA VAL A 384 -24.48 -2.17 -17.27
C VAL A 384 -23.65 -3.35 -16.78
N ALA A 385 -23.03 -4.12 -17.68
CA ALA A 385 -22.19 -5.25 -17.29
C ALA A 385 -21.00 -4.84 -16.41
N ILE A 386 -20.31 -3.74 -16.77
CA ILE A 386 -19.19 -3.24 -15.96
C ILE A 386 -19.68 -2.59 -14.66
N ALA A 387 -20.85 -1.92 -14.67
CA ALA A 387 -21.44 -1.35 -13.47
C ALA A 387 -21.86 -2.45 -12.47
N ILE A 388 -22.48 -3.54 -12.96
CA ILE A 388 -22.83 -4.70 -12.13
C ILE A 388 -21.57 -5.37 -11.58
N ALA A 389 -20.53 -5.55 -12.39
CA ALA A 389 -19.27 -6.12 -11.94
C ALA A 389 -18.61 -5.23 -10.86
N THR A 390 -18.58 -3.91 -11.06
CA THR A 390 -18.03 -2.94 -10.11
C THR A 390 -18.83 -2.92 -8.80
N ALA A 391 -20.16 -2.82 -8.88
CA ALA A 391 -21.04 -2.87 -7.73
C ALA A 391 -20.97 -4.23 -7.01
N GLY A 392 -20.90 -5.33 -7.75
CA GLY A 392 -20.76 -6.68 -7.21
C GLY A 392 -19.46 -6.83 -6.41
N GLY A 393 -18.33 -6.29 -6.91
CA GLY A 393 -17.06 -6.26 -6.18
C GLY A 393 -17.15 -5.42 -4.90
N PHE A 394 -17.80 -4.26 -4.98
CA PHE A 394 -18.06 -3.42 -3.81
C PHE A 394 -18.87 -4.18 -2.74
N LEU A 395 -19.98 -4.79 -3.15
CA LEU A 395 -20.84 -5.55 -2.24
C LEU A 395 -20.12 -6.78 -1.65
N LEU A 396 -19.26 -7.43 -2.41
CA LEU A 396 -18.45 -8.55 -1.92
C LEU A 396 -17.49 -8.12 -0.77
N ALA A 397 -16.91 -6.93 -0.86
CA ALA A 397 -16.03 -6.39 0.16
C ALA A 397 -16.77 -5.66 1.30
N LEU A 398 -18.05 -5.31 1.12
CA LEU A 398 -18.82 -4.49 2.06
C LEU A 398 -18.88 -5.06 3.48
N PRO A 399 -19.11 -6.38 3.71
CA PRO A 399 -19.12 -6.94 5.07
C PRO A 399 -17.79 -6.74 5.80
N TYR A 400 -16.67 -6.85 5.09
CA TYR A 400 -15.36 -6.54 5.63
C TYR A 400 -15.22 -5.06 5.96
N THR A 401 -15.56 -4.17 5.02
CA THR A 401 -15.49 -2.72 5.23
C THR A 401 -16.33 -2.28 6.43
N ILE A 402 -17.57 -2.78 6.56
CA ILE A 402 -18.41 -2.54 7.72
C ILE A 402 -17.73 -3.06 8.99
N SER A 403 -17.10 -4.22 8.93
CA SER A 403 -16.47 -4.84 10.11
C SER A 403 -15.33 -4.01 10.68
N ILE A 404 -14.50 -3.40 9.82
CA ILE A 404 -13.36 -2.57 10.24
C ILE A 404 -13.75 -1.13 10.59
N SER A 405 -14.94 -0.67 10.18
CA SER A 405 -15.41 0.69 10.47
C SER A 405 -16.32 0.78 11.72
N ARG A 406 -16.67 -0.34 12.34
CA ARG A 406 -17.59 -0.34 13.49
C ARG A 406 -17.11 0.40 14.73
N GLY A 407 -15.80 0.59 14.88
CA GLY A 407 -15.21 1.35 16.00
C GLY A 407 -14.94 2.82 15.68
N TRP A 408 -15.20 3.25 14.46
CA TRP A 408 -14.88 4.61 14.03
C TRP A 408 -15.88 5.61 14.58
N ASP A 409 -15.37 6.64 15.26
CA ASP A 409 -16.15 7.83 15.57
C ASP A 409 -16.09 8.77 14.35
N ALA A 410 -17.22 8.96 13.70
CA ALA A 410 -17.32 9.85 12.53
C ALA A 410 -16.86 11.29 12.84
N ARG A 411 -17.02 11.75 14.08
CA ARG A 411 -16.56 13.08 14.52
C ARG A 411 -15.04 13.15 14.65
N ALA A 412 -14.41 12.04 14.94
CA ALA A 412 -12.96 11.95 15.10
C ALA A 412 -12.25 11.57 13.79
N THR A 413 -12.95 11.06 12.77
CA THR A 413 -12.35 10.66 11.50
C THR A 413 -11.90 11.83 10.63
N GLY A 414 -12.46 13.04 10.85
CA GLY A 414 -12.18 14.19 10.00
C GLY A 414 -12.65 14.01 8.55
N LEU A 415 -13.36 12.89 8.25
CA LEU A 415 -13.94 12.69 6.93
C LEU A 415 -15.20 13.55 6.81
N HIS A 416 -15.09 14.64 6.12
CA HIS A 416 -16.22 15.53 5.86
C HIS A 416 -16.09 16.14 4.47
N VAL A 417 -17.22 16.40 3.87
CA VAL A 417 -17.29 17.24 2.66
C VAL A 417 -17.23 18.68 3.14
N SER A 418 -16.14 19.37 2.84
CA SER A 418 -15.96 20.75 3.26
C SER A 418 -15.82 21.67 2.06
N PRO A 419 -16.66 22.71 1.94
CA PRO A 419 -16.45 23.76 0.94
C PRO A 419 -15.13 24.53 1.17
N VAL A 420 -14.50 24.40 2.32
CA VAL A 420 -13.18 24.99 2.61
C VAL A 420 -12.09 24.40 1.71
N HIS A 421 -12.24 23.15 1.24
CA HIS A 421 -11.32 22.55 0.27
C HIS A 421 -11.51 23.08 -1.16
N LEU A 422 -12.60 23.76 -1.46
CA LEU A 422 -12.72 24.58 -2.67
C LEU A 422 -11.88 25.86 -2.58
N THR A 423 -10.77 25.82 -1.88
CA THR A 423 -9.81 26.91 -1.89
C THR A 423 -9.06 26.95 -3.21
N VAL A 424 -8.68 28.16 -3.62
CA VAL A 424 -7.81 28.35 -4.79
C VAL A 424 -6.52 27.53 -4.64
N GLU A 425 -6.01 27.41 -3.41
CA GLU A 425 -4.80 26.68 -3.04
C GLU A 425 -4.91 25.19 -3.35
N MET A 426 -5.97 24.51 -2.88
CA MET A 426 -6.20 23.10 -3.14
C MET A 426 -6.44 22.82 -4.63
N THR A 427 -7.27 23.62 -5.26
CA THR A 427 -7.55 23.50 -6.70
C THR A 427 -6.27 23.65 -7.53
N LEU A 428 -5.47 24.68 -7.23
CA LEU A 428 -4.18 24.86 -7.90
C LEU A 428 -3.24 23.70 -7.65
N THR A 429 -3.16 23.19 -6.45
CA THR A 429 -2.30 22.05 -6.09
C THR A 429 -2.68 20.82 -6.88
N VAL A 430 -3.95 20.43 -6.86
CA VAL A 430 -4.45 19.27 -7.58
C VAL A 430 -4.21 19.40 -9.10
N VAL A 431 -4.47 20.60 -9.65
CA VAL A 431 -4.24 20.87 -11.08
C VAL A 431 -2.76 20.91 -11.43
N LEU A 432 -1.94 21.61 -10.63
CA LEU A 432 -0.51 21.78 -10.90
C LEU A 432 0.26 20.46 -10.75
N SER A 433 -0.12 19.59 -9.81
CA SER A 433 0.48 18.25 -9.70
C SER A 433 0.29 17.41 -10.96
N SER A 434 -0.78 17.66 -11.70
CA SER A 434 -1.11 16.98 -12.96
C SER A 434 -0.82 17.80 -14.21
N ALA A 435 -0.32 19.04 -14.08
CA ALA A 435 -0.20 19.99 -15.18
C ALA A 435 0.60 19.43 -16.34
N PHE A 436 1.69 18.70 -16.06
CA PHE A 436 2.51 18.10 -17.11
C PHE A 436 1.73 17.08 -17.94
N ALA A 437 0.94 16.21 -17.32
CA ALA A 437 0.09 15.26 -18.05
C ALA A 437 -1.05 15.97 -18.79
N LEU A 438 -1.64 17.02 -18.20
CA LEU A 438 -2.70 17.82 -18.82
C LEU A 438 -2.24 18.48 -20.11
N LEU A 439 -0.99 18.95 -20.21
CA LEU A 439 -0.42 19.50 -21.46
C LEU A 439 -0.55 18.54 -22.63
N PHE A 440 -0.37 17.25 -22.39
CA PHE A 440 -0.45 16.22 -23.43
C PHE A 440 -1.83 15.58 -23.55
N ALA A 441 -2.60 15.53 -22.46
CA ALA A 441 -3.92 14.94 -22.43
C ALA A 441 -5.01 15.85 -23.02
N TRP A 442 -4.88 17.18 -22.89
CA TRP A 442 -5.91 18.15 -23.28
C TRP A 442 -6.42 17.98 -24.71
N ARG A 443 -5.49 17.96 -25.68
CA ARG A 443 -5.87 17.81 -27.08
C ARG A 443 -6.54 16.46 -27.38
N PRO A 444 -5.99 15.30 -26.97
CA PRO A 444 -6.68 14.02 -27.13
C PRO A 444 -8.02 13.92 -26.43
N MET A 445 -8.17 14.52 -25.25
CA MET A 445 -9.46 14.57 -24.55
C MET A 445 -10.50 15.36 -25.36
N ARG A 446 -10.13 16.54 -25.86
CA ARG A 446 -10.98 17.31 -26.76
C ARG A 446 -11.33 16.55 -28.04
N GLU A 447 -10.34 15.93 -28.68
CA GLU A 447 -10.53 15.10 -29.87
C GLU A 447 -11.42 13.90 -29.59
N ALA A 448 -11.31 13.24 -28.42
CA ALA A 448 -12.18 12.15 -28.04
C ALA A 448 -13.65 12.58 -27.94
N LEU A 449 -13.91 13.79 -27.44
CA LEU A 449 -15.27 14.35 -27.37
C LEU A 449 -15.79 14.74 -28.76
N THR A 450 -14.99 15.46 -29.55
CA THR A 450 -15.38 15.94 -30.89
C THR A 450 -15.52 14.79 -31.89
N ALA A 451 -14.62 13.80 -31.85
CA ALA A 451 -14.69 12.58 -32.66
C ALA A 451 -15.64 11.53 -32.09
N ARG A 452 -16.32 11.83 -30.98
CA ARG A 452 -17.31 10.96 -30.34
C ARG A 452 -16.75 9.56 -29.99
N ARG A 453 -15.55 9.54 -29.43
CA ARG A 453 -14.92 8.30 -28.98
C ARG A 453 -15.42 7.89 -27.60
N ALA A 454 -16.08 6.75 -27.56
CA ALA A 454 -16.73 6.22 -26.36
C ALA A 454 -15.77 5.92 -25.20
N ASP A 455 -14.61 5.34 -25.50
CA ASP A 455 -13.55 5.04 -24.53
C ASP A 455 -12.98 6.33 -23.92
N GLY A 456 -12.74 7.34 -24.75
CA GLY A 456 -12.23 8.63 -24.33
C GLY A 456 -13.21 9.37 -23.42
N ALA A 457 -14.50 9.42 -23.80
CA ALA A 457 -15.53 10.05 -22.97
C ALA A 457 -15.68 9.35 -21.60
N THR A 458 -15.65 8.02 -21.59
CA THR A 458 -15.74 7.25 -20.34
C THR A 458 -14.60 7.58 -19.38
N LEU A 459 -13.38 7.60 -19.89
CA LEU A 459 -12.20 7.90 -19.10
C LEU A 459 -12.18 9.36 -18.61
N LEU A 460 -12.66 10.30 -19.44
CA LEU A 460 -12.75 11.71 -19.09
C LEU A 460 -13.76 11.95 -17.95
N VAL A 461 -14.97 11.36 -18.03
CA VAL A 461 -15.99 11.52 -16.98
C VAL A 461 -15.47 10.94 -15.66
N PHE A 462 -14.79 9.82 -15.73
CA PHE A 462 -14.17 9.21 -14.54
C PHE A 462 -13.06 10.10 -13.96
N ALA A 463 -12.13 10.61 -14.78
CA ALA A 463 -11.07 11.50 -14.33
C ALA A 463 -11.63 12.80 -13.70
N ALA A 464 -12.62 13.42 -14.34
CA ALA A 464 -13.29 14.61 -13.81
C ALA A 464 -13.96 14.33 -12.46
N GLY A 465 -14.59 13.16 -12.31
CA GLY A 465 -15.17 12.72 -11.03
C GLY A 465 -14.12 12.58 -9.92
N LEU A 466 -12.96 12.00 -10.21
CA LEU A 466 -11.87 11.89 -9.23
C LEU A 466 -11.27 13.25 -8.86
N TYR A 467 -11.11 14.17 -9.82
CA TYR A 467 -10.69 15.54 -9.51
C TYR A 467 -11.72 16.28 -8.63
N ALA A 468 -13.01 16.14 -8.96
CA ALA A 468 -14.06 16.71 -8.10
C ALA A 468 -14.00 16.12 -6.69
N PHE A 469 -13.77 14.81 -6.56
CA PHE A 469 -13.62 14.14 -5.28
C PHE A 469 -12.39 14.65 -4.51
N ALA A 470 -11.24 14.80 -5.18
CA ALA A 470 -10.02 15.36 -4.59
C ALA A 470 -10.17 16.79 -4.08
N ILE A 471 -11.02 17.58 -4.72
CA ILE A 471 -11.27 18.99 -4.33
C ILE A 471 -12.33 19.11 -3.23
N LEU A 472 -13.32 18.20 -3.21
CA LEU A 472 -14.48 18.30 -2.31
C LEU A 472 -14.32 17.55 -0.99
N ILE A 473 -13.48 16.52 -0.94
CA ILE A 473 -13.37 15.63 0.22
C ILE A 473 -12.10 15.92 0.99
N ALA A 474 -12.25 16.35 2.24
CA ALA A 474 -11.14 16.48 3.17
C ALA A 474 -10.87 15.14 3.89
N LEU A 475 -9.61 14.78 3.99
CA LEU A 475 -9.17 13.63 4.80
C LEU A 475 -8.16 14.08 5.87
N PRO A 476 -8.13 13.39 7.03
CA PRO A 476 -7.10 13.65 8.03
C PRO A 476 -5.68 13.50 7.46
N ASN A 477 -4.77 14.38 7.89
CA ASN A 477 -3.36 14.40 7.48
C ASN A 477 -3.13 14.54 5.97
N ASP A 478 -3.90 15.40 5.31
CA ASP A 478 -3.77 15.73 3.88
C ASP A 478 -3.76 14.48 2.97
N ASN A 479 -4.49 13.44 3.37
CA ASN A 479 -4.59 12.19 2.61
C ASN A 479 -5.36 12.34 1.29
N GLU A 480 -6.02 13.45 1.05
CA GLU A 480 -6.71 13.81 -0.20
C GLU A 480 -5.77 13.88 -1.41
N ILE A 481 -4.47 14.09 -1.21
CA ILE A 481 -3.47 14.01 -2.29
C ILE A 481 -3.49 12.65 -3.01
N LYS A 482 -3.93 11.60 -2.35
CA LYS A 482 -4.11 10.28 -2.95
C LYS A 482 -5.11 10.31 -4.10
N PHE A 483 -6.19 11.08 -3.96
CA PHE A 483 -7.19 11.26 -5.00
C PHE A 483 -6.64 12.02 -6.21
N ALA A 484 -5.72 12.97 -6.00
CA ALA A 484 -5.06 13.67 -7.08
C ALA A 484 -4.18 12.72 -7.92
N ILE A 485 -3.48 11.78 -7.28
CA ILE A 485 -2.71 10.73 -7.97
C ILE A 485 -3.65 9.79 -8.74
N GLU A 486 -4.77 9.41 -8.14
CA GLU A 486 -5.78 8.57 -8.79
C GLU A 486 -6.37 9.27 -10.03
N ALA A 487 -6.68 10.57 -9.94
CA ALA A 487 -7.18 11.37 -11.05
C ALA A 487 -6.13 11.61 -12.15
N PHE A 488 -4.86 11.67 -11.80
CA PHE A 488 -3.75 11.83 -12.73
C PHE A 488 -3.56 10.60 -13.65
N ILE A 489 -3.78 9.37 -13.15
CA ILE A 489 -3.57 8.14 -13.92
C ILE A 489 -4.35 8.13 -15.25
N PRO A 490 -5.66 8.41 -15.29
CA PRO A 490 -6.40 8.53 -16.56
C PRO A 490 -5.82 9.57 -17.51
N LEU A 491 -5.35 10.71 -17.00
CA LEU A 491 -4.71 11.74 -17.84
C LEU A 491 -3.41 11.26 -18.45
N ALA A 492 -2.61 10.50 -17.70
CA ALA A 492 -1.38 9.90 -18.20
C ALA A 492 -1.65 8.92 -19.36
N LEU A 493 -2.76 8.16 -19.29
CA LEU A 493 -3.18 7.30 -20.40
C LEU A 493 -3.56 8.10 -21.65
N PHE A 494 -4.29 9.22 -21.49
CA PHE A 494 -4.64 10.11 -22.60
C PHE A 494 -3.42 10.82 -23.20
N GLY A 495 -2.51 11.28 -22.36
CA GLY A 495 -1.33 12.04 -22.75
C GLY A 495 -0.23 11.18 -23.41
N GLY A 496 -0.32 9.86 -23.32
CA GLY A 496 0.78 8.96 -23.66
C GLY A 496 1.34 9.13 -25.08
N GLU A 497 0.50 9.02 -26.08
CA GLU A 497 0.97 9.13 -27.48
C GLU A 497 1.47 10.53 -27.86
N PRO A 498 0.75 11.64 -27.53
CA PRO A 498 1.25 12.98 -27.77
C PRO A 498 2.56 13.26 -27.03
N PHE A 499 2.71 12.80 -25.80
CA PHE A 499 3.94 12.94 -25.03
C PHE A 499 5.12 12.29 -25.74
N LEU A 500 5.00 11.02 -26.12
CA LEU A 500 6.11 10.32 -26.76
C LEU A 500 6.45 10.89 -28.14
N ARG A 501 5.42 11.33 -28.88
CA ARG A 501 5.60 12.02 -30.16
C ARG A 501 6.35 13.34 -29.98
N TRP A 502 5.99 14.12 -28.95
CA TRP A 502 6.68 15.35 -28.59
C TRP A 502 8.13 15.09 -28.16
N ALA A 503 8.37 14.12 -27.29
CA ALA A 503 9.72 13.78 -26.82
C ALA A 503 10.65 13.36 -27.98
N ARG A 504 10.13 12.60 -28.95
CA ARG A 504 10.86 12.29 -30.18
C ARG A 504 11.10 13.53 -31.06
N GLY A 505 10.16 14.47 -31.09
CA GLY A 505 10.31 15.76 -31.75
C GLY A 505 11.44 16.58 -31.14
N VAL A 506 11.55 16.63 -29.82
CA VAL A 506 12.67 17.25 -29.08
C VAL A 506 13.99 16.61 -29.48
N ARG A 507 14.08 15.27 -29.51
CA ARG A 507 15.29 14.56 -29.96
C ARG A 507 15.66 14.86 -31.41
N ARG A 508 14.68 14.90 -32.32
CA ARG A 508 14.93 15.15 -33.75
C ARG A 508 15.41 16.57 -34.02
N ARG A 509 14.88 17.58 -33.29
CA ARG A 509 15.21 18.99 -33.51
C ARG A 509 16.42 19.46 -32.72
N GLY A 510 16.52 19.02 -31.46
CA GLY A 510 17.57 19.43 -30.53
C GLY A 510 18.68 18.41 -30.31
N GLY A 511 18.63 17.29 -31.05
CA GLY A 511 19.65 16.23 -30.96
C GLY A 511 19.63 15.42 -29.65
N PRO A 512 20.66 14.61 -29.44
CA PRO A 512 20.75 13.75 -28.25
C PRO A 512 20.88 14.53 -26.93
N VAL A 513 21.50 15.72 -26.95
CA VAL A 513 21.66 16.58 -25.76
C VAL A 513 20.29 17.06 -25.26
N ALA A 514 19.43 17.56 -26.14
CA ALA A 514 18.09 18.01 -25.76
C ALA A 514 17.24 16.83 -25.23
N ALA A 515 17.38 15.63 -25.81
CA ALA A 515 16.72 14.43 -25.29
C ALA A 515 17.24 14.03 -23.91
N ALA A 516 18.55 14.12 -23.67
CA ALA A 516 19.15 13.84 -22.36
C ALA A 516 18.70 14.84 -21.29
N LEU A 517 18.66 16.14 -21.63
CA LEU A 517 18.16 17.19 -20.71
C LEU A 517 16.68 16.97 -20.36
N LEU A 518 15.84 16.60 -21.34
CA LEU A 518 14.45 16.26 -21.10
C LEU A 518 14.32 15.05 -20.15
N ALA A 519 15.08 13.99 -20.44
CA ALA A 519 15.08 12.80 -19.59
C ALA A 519 15.55 13.15 -18.17
N ALA A 520 16.62 13.93 -18.03
CA ALA A 520 17.12 14.39 -16.73
C ALA A 520 16.04 15.21 -15.97
N ALA A 521 15.37 16.13 -16.65
CA ALA A 521 14.30 16.94 -16.03
C ALA A 521 13.13 16.09 -15.53
N LEU A 522 12.74 15.05 -16.27
CA LEU A 522 11.66 14.13 -15.88
C LEU A 522 12.08 13.15 -14.77
N LEU A 523 13.34 12.74 -14.77
CA LEU A 523 13.87 11.82 -13.75
C LEU A 523 14.31 12.53 -12.47
N LEU A 524 14.50 13.84 -12.52
CA LEU A 524 15.01 14.62 -11.37
C LEU A 524 14.14 14.45 -10.11
N PRO A 525 12.80 14.53 -10.15
CA PRO A 525 11.98 14.31 -8.95
C PRO A 525 12.20 12.92 -8.35
N LEU A 526 12.25 11.89 -9.17
CA LEU A 526 12.54 10.52 -8.72
C LEU A 526 13.96 10.42 -8.13
N ALA A 527 14.96 10.94 -8.82
CA ALA A 527 16.34 10.90 -8.38
C ALA A 527 16.52 11.59 -7.02
N LEU A 528 15.91 12.76 -6.83
CA LEU A 528 15.95 13.50 -5.56
C LEU A 528 15.29 12.72 -4.43
N THR A 529 14.11 12.12 -4.68
CA THR A 529 13.41 11.29 -3.70
C THR A 529 14.27 10.09 -3.29
N LEU A 530 14.81 9.35 -4.26
CA LEU A 530 15.64 8.17 -3.98
C LEU A 530 16.95 8.54 -3.28
N THR A 531 17.60 9.64 -3.67
CA THR A 531 18.80 10.14 -3.00
C THR A 531 18.49 10.47 -1.54
N GLY A 532 17.39 11.13 -1.30
CA GLY A 532 16.94 11.42 0.03
C GLY A 532 16.78 10.20 0.90
N PHE A 533 15.99 9.25 0.45
CA PHE A 533 15.79 8.01 1.18
C PHE A 533 17.09 7.21 1.38
N THR A 534 18.02 7.28 0.42
CA THR A 534 19.31 6.58 0.52
C THR A 534 20.23 7.21 1.54
N LEU A 535 20.26 8.55 1.62
CA LEU A 535 21.19 9.32 2.46
C LEU A 535 20.61 9.73 3.81
N ASP A 536 19.43 9.24 4.19
CA ASP A 536 18.79 9.58 5.46
C ASP A 536 19.70 9.23 6.66
N PRO A 537 20.22 10.21 7.41
CA PRO A 537 21.13 9.96 8.53
C PRO A 537 20.41 9.52 9.81
N GLU A 538 19.07 9.62 9.91
CA GLU A 538 18.32 9.17 11.08
C GLU A 538 18.52 7.68 11.33
N ARG A 539 18.86 6.92 10.29
CA ARG A 539 19.17 5.50 10.38
C ARG A 539 20.15 5.12 11.50
N TRP A 540 21.11 6.00 11.78
CA TRP A 540 22.15 5.74 12.77
C TRP A 540 21.74 6.08 14.19
N SER A 541 20.77 6.96 14.35
CA SER A 541 20.23 7.37 15.64
C SER A 541 18.88 6.69 15.95
N ASP A 542 18.28 6.02 14.99
CA ASP A 542 17.00 5.33 15.19
C ASP A 542 17.18 4.12 16.12
N PRO A 543 16.54 4.11 17.31
CA PRO A 543 16.66 3.01 18.25
C PRO A 543 16.07 1.70 17.72
N THR A 544 15.27 1.72 16.64
CA THR A 544 14.74 0.51 16.02
C THR A 544 15.80 -0.25 15.23
N LEU A 545 16.79 0.47 14.71
CA LEU A 545 17.95 -0.11 14.03
C LEU A 545 19.15 -0.25 14.95
N ASN A 546 19.29 0.68 15.89
CA ASN A 546 20.36 0.70 16.89
C ASN A 546 19.74 0.60 18.29
N PRO A 547 19.17 -0.54 18.66
CA PRO A 547 18.61 -0.72 19.98
C PRO A 547 19.68 -0.54 21.07
N ALA A 548 19.25 -0.09 22.24
CA ALA A 548 20.16 0.04 23.38
C ALA A 548 20.83 -1.30 23.69
N PRO A 549 22.04 -1.29 24.28
CA PRO A 549 22.67 -2.51 24.75
C PRO A 549 21.70 -3.35 25.58
N GLY A 550 21.60 -4.66 25.30
CA GLY A 550 20.68 -5.56 25.98
C GLY A 550 19.22 -5.55 25.47
N GLU A 551 18.80 -4.54 24.73
CA GLU A 551 17.41 -4.42 24.28
C GLU A 551 16.99 -5.58 23.36
N ASN A 552 17.81 -5.99 22.44
CA ASN A 552 17.55 -7.15 21.58
C ASN A 552 17.50 -8.45 22.40
N ALA A 553 18.38 -8.60 23.39
CA ALA A 553 18.38 -9.76 24.28
C ALA A 553 17.10 -9.81 25.11
N PHE A 554 16.65 -8.65 25.61
CA PHE A 554 15.39 -8.52 26.35
C PHE A 554 14.18 -8.94 25.50
N TYR A 555 14.04 -8.43 24.28
CA TYR A 555 12.90 -8.79 23.42
C TYR A 555 12.94 -10.26 23.00
N ALA A 556 14.12 -10.82 22.75
CA ALA A 556 14.28 -12.25 22.47
C ALA A 556 13.87 -13.10 23.69
N TRP A 557 14.30 -12.69 24.90
CA TRP A 557 13.89 -13.33 26.15
C TRP A 557 12.37 -13.23 26.34
N LEU A 558 11.79 -12.05 26.16
CA LEU A 558 10.36 -11.82 26.31
C LEU A 558 9.56 -12.71 25.35
N ARG A 559 10.00 -12.84 24.10
CA ARG A 559 9.38 -13.73 23.12
C ARG A 559 9.44 -15.20 23.56
N ALA A 560 10.58 -15.64 24.11
CA ALA A 560 10.81 -17.03 24.45
C ALA A 560 10.15 -17.47 25.77
N HIS A 561 10.02 -16.56 26.76
CA HIS A 561 9.65 -16.90 28.14
C HIS A 561 8.30 -16.32 28.58
N SER A 562 7.58 -15.61 27.73
CA SER A 562 6.27 -15.10 28.08
C SER A 562 5.15 -15.73 27.24
N PRO A 563 3.92 -15.81 27.75
CA PRO A 563 2.76 -16.25 26.97
C PRO A 563 2.58 -15.42 25.69
N GLN A 564 2.03 -16.03 24.63
CA GLN A 564 1.80 -15.35 23.36
C GLN A 564 0.80 -14.19 23.48
N ASP A 565 -0.17 -14.32 24.39
CA ASP A 565 -1.21 -13.34 24.68
C ASP A 565 -0.80 -12.31 25.75
N LEU A 566 0.49 -12.27 26.14
CA LEU A 566 0.98 -11.26 27.07
C LEU A 566 0.76 -9.85 26.55
N VAL A 567 0.21 -9.00 27.40
CA VAL A 567 0.02 -7.57 27.17
C VAL A 567 1.10 -6.78 27.91
N VAL A 568 1.88 -5.99 27.20
CA VAL A 568 2.97 -5.19 27.77
C VAL A 568 2.55 -3.73 27.90
N VAL A 569 2.70 -3.17 29.09
CA VAL A 569 2.62 -1.73 29.34
C VAL A 569 4.01 -1.14 29.12
N ASP A 570 4.14 -0.22 28.18
CA ASP A 570 5.41 0.45 27.83
C ASP A 570 5.18 1.97 27.67
N ASN A 571 5.81 2.78 28.53
CA ASN A 571 5.65 4.24 28.52
C ASN A 571 6.31 4.93 27.31
N ARG A 572 7.17 4.23 26.57
CA ARG A 572 7.77 4.75 25.34
C ARG A 572 7.00 4.42 24.07
N PHE A 573 5.89 3.67 24.20
CA PHE A 573 5.05 3.28 23.06
C PHE A 573 5.83 2.63 21.91
N ARG A 574 6.84 1.82 22.23
CA ARG A 574 7.74 1.32 21.21
C ARG A 574 7.14 0.14 20.44
N ASP A 575 7.05 0.31 19.14
CA ASP A 575 6.62 -0.75 18.21
C ASP A 575 7.54 -1.99 18.24
N LEU A 576 8.74 -1.88 18.82
CA LEU A 576 9.66 -2.99 19.05
C LEU A 576 9.04 -4.14 19.87
N VAL A 577 8.18 -3.83 20.83
CA VAL A 577 7.45 -4.86 21.60
C VAL A 577 6.60 -5.72 20.66
N MET A 578 5.88 -5.08 19.75
CA MET A 578 4.99 -5.79 18.81
C MET A 578 5.78 -6.60 17.78
N VAL A 579 6.90 -6.07 17.31
CA VAL A 579 7.64 -6.65 16.18
C VAL A 579 8.73 -7.61 16.64
N ARG A 580 9.52 -7.25 17.67
CA ARG A 580 10.64 -8.06 18.13
C ARG A 580 10.18 -9.13 19.14
N ALA A 581 9.38 -8.72 20.12
CA ALA A 581 8.83 -9.66 21.12
C ALA A 581 7.55 -10.35 20.67
N ARG A 582 6.88 -9.84 19.62
CA ARG A 582 5.57 -10.33 19.12
C ARG A 582 4.51 -10.37 20.23
N ARG A 583 4.52 -9.33 21.08
CA ARG A 583 3.56 -9.15 22.17
C ARG A 583 2.75 -7.89 21.93
N GLN A 584 1.53 -7.88 22.44
CA GLN A 584 0.65 -6.73 22.32
C GLN A 584 1.05 -5.64 23.31
N LEU A 585 0.80 -4.38 22.92
CA LEU A 585 0.87 -3.25 23.83
C LEU A 585 -0.48 -3.02 24.50
N TYR A 586 -0.45 -2.63 25.78
CA TYR A 586 -1.62 -2.15 26.47
C TYR A 586 -2.14 -0.84 25.86
N LEU A 587 -1.22 0.06 25.57
CA LEU A 587 -1.44 1.33 24.88
C LEU A 587 -0.21 1.66 24.05
N GLY A 588 -0.37 1.74 22.74
CA GLY A 588 0.64 2.22 21.82
C GLY A 588 0.45 3.68 21.45
N SER A 589 1.36 4.22 20.63
CA SER A 589 1.20 5.54 20.07
C SER A 589 0.20 5.49 18.90
N PRO A 590 -0.97 6.14 19.01
CA PRO A 590 -1.85 6.28 17.86
C PRO A 590 -1.24 7.30 16.90
N SER A 591 -0.95 6.90 15.68
CA SER A 591 -0.46 7.77 14.62
C SER A 591 -1.57 8.10 13.62
N GLY A 592 -1.58 9.34 13.13
CA GLY A 592 -2.39 9.76 12.01
C GLY A 592 -3.90 9.51 12.11
N PRO A 593 -4.53 9.08 10.99
CA PRO A 593 -5.98 8.83 10.92
C PRO A 593 -6.44 7.73 11.88
N GLU A 594 -5.55 6.88 12.31
CA GLU A 594 -5.85 5.78 13.23
C GLU A 594 -6.30 6.26 14.61
N ARG A 595 -5.94 7.49 15.01
CA ARG A 595 -6.44 8.11 16.27
C ARG A 595 -7.95 8.10 16.36
N ALA A 596 -8.60 8.25 15.23
CA ALA A 596 -10.05 8.26 15.11
C ALA A 596 -10.68 6.85 15.14
N ALA A 597 -9.88 5.82 14.95
CA ALA A 597 -10.35 4.44 14.93
C ALA A 597 -10.53 3.84 16.32
N PHE A 598 -10.08 4.52 17.39
CA PHE A 598 -10.17 4.03 18.76
C PHE A 598 -11.21 4.81 19.57
N PRO A 599 -11.96 4.12 20.45
CA PRO A 599 -12.84 4.78 21.39
C PRO A 599 -12.02 5.71 22.29
N LEU A 600 -12.27 7.01 22.24
CA LEU A 600 -11.47 8.01 22.95
C LEU A 600 -11.46 7.76 24.46
N HIS A 601 -12.59 7.31 25.04
CA HIS A 601 -12.69 7.00 26.46
C HIS A 601 -11.75 5.87 26.90
N GLU A 602 -11.56 4.82 26.04
CA GLU A 602 -10.59 3.75 26.29
C GLU A 602 -9.15 4.27 26.26
N VAL A 603 -8.82 5.11 25.28
CA VAL A 603 -7.48 5.71 25.20
C VAL A 603 -7.19 6.57 26.44
N ILE A 604 -8.17 7.37 26.89
CA ILE A 604 -8.03 8.19 28.11
C ILE A 604 -7.86 7.32 29.34
N ALA A 605 -8.69 6.28 29.52
CA ALA A 605 -8.61 5.38 30.65
C ALA A 605 -7.25 4.66 30.71
N ARG A 606 -6.78 4.15 29.59
CA ARG A 606 -5.47 3.47 29.50
C ARG A 606 -4.29 4.40 29.77
N ARG A 607 -4.38 5.67 29.32
CA ARG A 607 -3.38 6.68 29.65
C ARG A 607 -3.31 6.98 31.14
N ALA A 608 -4.46 7.03 31.83
CA ALA A 608 -4.50 7.22 33.27
C ALA A 608 -3.79 6.07 34.01
N VAL A 609 -4.11 4.81 33.67
CA VAL A 609 -3.43 3.63 34.21
C VAL A 609 -1.93 3.69 33.97
N MET A 610 -1.49 4.06 32.75
CA MET A 610 -0.06 4.20 32.46
C MET A 610 0.60 5.30 33.28
N ALA A 611 -0.04 6.46 33.40
CA ALA A 611 0.48 7.57 34.19
C ALA A 611 0.68 7.18 35.65
N ASP A 612 -0.24 6.41 36.24
CA ASP A 612 -0.15 5.94 37.59
C ASP A 612 0.96 4.89 37.76
N LEU A 613 1.04 3.90 36.86
CA LEU A 613 2.07 2.84 36.92
C LEU A 613 3.51 3.38 36.82
N TYR A 614 3.73 4.47 36.10
CA TYR A 614 5.06 5.12 35.93
C TYR A 614 5.23 6.36 36.81
N GLY A 615 4.21 6.76 37.56
CA GLY A 615 4.20 7.88 38.47
C GLY A 615 4.57 7.51 39.90
N PRO A 616 4.57 8.48 40.82
CA PRO A 616 4.76 8.23 42.24
C PRO A 616 3.53 7.61 42.94
N ALA A 617 2.58 7.15 42.21
CA ALA A 617 1.19 7.06 42.54
C ALA A 617 0.68 5.96 43.46
N ALA A 618 -0.56 6.16 43.83
CA ALA A 618 -1.28 5.56 44.93
C ALA A 618 -2.32 4.50 44.53
N SER A 619 -2.62 4.31 43.22
CA SER A 619 -3.73 3.43 42.81
C SER A 619 -3.31 2.12 42.17
N LEU A 620 -2.13 1.59 42.53
CA LEU A 620 -1.56 0.37 41.94
C LEU A 620 -2.49 -0.86 41.94
N ASP A 621 -3.41 -0.95 42.94
CA ASP A 621 -4.39 -2.03 42.94
C ASP A 621 -5.43 -1.87 41.82
N ALA A 622 -5.95 -0.64 41.63
CA ALA A 622 -6.89 -0.35 40.56
C ALA A 622 -6.27 -0.53 39.21
N ASP A 623 -4.98 -0.19 39.05
CA ASP A 623 -4.21 -0.35 37.79
C ASP A 623 -3.95 -1.82 37.51
N ALA A 624 -3.55 -2.61 38.51
CA ALA A 624 -3.43 -4.06 38.37
C ALA A 624 -4.78 -4.68 37.97
N ASP A 625 -5.88 -4.26 38.59
CA ASP A 625 -7.22 -4.73 38.27
C ASP A 625 -7.63 -4.31 36.83
N ALA A 626 -7.22 -3.14 36.36
CA ALA A 626 -7.44 -2.71 34.98
C ALA A 626 -6.73 -3.62 33.97
N LEU A 627 -5.50 -4.03 34.24
CA LEU A 627 -4.77 -4.99 33.43
C LEU A 627 -5.39 -6.39 33.48
N VAL A 628 -5.78 -6.84 34.67
CA VAL A 628 -6.45 -8.14 34.88
C VAL A 628 -7.80 -8.21 34.17
N ARG A 629 -8.54 -7.10 34.09
CA ARG A 629 -9.84 -7.04 33.35
C ARG A 629 -9.72 -7.36 31.85
N LEU A 630 -8.53 -7.26 31.24
CA LEU A 630 -8.31 -7.73 29.88
C LEU A 630 -8.46 -9.26 29.74
N GLY A 631 -8.45 -10.00 30.87
CA GLY A 631 -8.53 -11.47 30.88
C GLY A 631 -7.29 -12.16 30.34
N ARG A 632 -6.17 -11.44 30.29
CA ARG A 632 -4.87 -11.87 29.71
C ARG A 632 -3.73 -11.56 30.67
N PRO A 633 -2.59 -12.28 30.58
CA PRO A 633 -1.39 -11.93 31.32
C PRO A 633 -0.95 -10.51 31.00
N GLY A 634 -0.67 -9.70 32.00
CA GLY A 634 -0.17 -8.33 31.86
C GLY A 634 1.25 -8.21 32.41
N ALA A 635 2.05 -7.34 31.84
CA ALA A 635 3.36 -6.99 32.41
C ALA A 635 3.68 -5.50 32.19
N VAL A 636 4.43 -4.92 33.12
CA VAL A 636 4.87 -3.53 33.08
C VAL A 636 6.38 -3.49 32.84
N LEU A 637 6.80 -2.82 31.78
CA LEU A 637 8.21 -2.71 31.36
C LEU A 637 8.80 -1.39 31.81
N TYR A 638 9.87 -1.45 32.59
CA TYR A 638 10.70 -0.30 32.95
C TYR A 638 12.07 -0.38 32.30
N ARG A 639 12.65 0.78 32.00
CA ARG A 639 14.03 0.91 31.57
C ARG A 639 14.81 1.76 32.58
N ALA A 640 16.07 1.38 32.86
CA ALA A 640 16.93 2.18 33.73
C ALA A 640 17.09 3.61 33.25
N ALA A 641 17.10 3.82 31.92
CA ALA A 641 17.18 5.15 31.30
C ALA A 641 15.91 6.02 31.53
N ASP A 642 14.80 5.45 32.01
CA ASP A 642 13.56 6.18 32.31
C ASP A 642 13.46 6.58 33.79
N ALA A 643 14.33 6.01 34.64
CA ALA A 643 14.37 6.35 36.06
C ALA A 643 15.10 7.68 36.29
N ARG A 644 14.67 8.46 37.26
CA ARG A 644 15.42 9.62 37.73
C ARG A 644 16.75 9.17 38.35
N PRO A 645 17.80 10.01 38.29
CA PRO A 645 19.06 9.69 38.93
C PRO A 645 18.87 9.32 40.43
N GLY A 646 19.30 8.11 40.81
CA GLY A 646 19.14 7.58 42.16
C GLY A 646 17.83 6.84 42.45
N GLU A 647 16.86 6.79 41.51
CA GLU A 647 15.65 6.00 41.69
C GLU A 647 15.80 4.61 41.03
N GLN A 648 15.31 3.58 41.71
CA GLN A 648 15.20 2.23 41.14
C GLN A 648 13.98 2.18 40.20
N PRO A 649 14.16 1.72 38.92
CA PRO A 649 13.05 1.55 38.01
C PRO A 649 11.95 0.66 38.59
N GLY A 650 10.70 1.14 38.61
CA GLY A 650 9.56 0.38 39.11
C GLY A 650 9.53 0.20 40.60
N ARG A 651 10.22 1.05 41.41
CA ARG A 651 10.22 0.97 42.87
C ARG A 651 8.82 0.90 43.50
N ALA A 652 7.87 1.65 42.92
CA ALA A 652 6.49 1.62 43.40
C ALA A 652 5.86 0.22 43.26
N LEU A 653 6.08 -0.48 42.13
CA LEU A 653 5.56 -1.83 41.93
C LEU A 653 6.24 -2.86 42.87
N ALA A 654 7.51 -2.66 43.21
CA ALA A 654 8.22 -3.52 44.14
C ALA A 654 7.65 -3.48 45.57
N THR A 655 6.89 -2.43 45.94
CA THR A 655 6.20 -2.34 47.23
C THR A 655 4.94 -3.23 47.31
N ARG A 656 4.47 -3.74 46.15
CA ARG A 656 3.27 -4.57 46.03
C ARG A 656 3.57 -5.93 45.41
N PRO A 657 4.41 -6.77 46.08
CA PRO A 657 4.80 -8.09 45.56
C PRO A 657 3.61 -9.07 45.47
N ASP A 658 2.50 -8.77 46.19
CA ASP A 658 1.23 -9.48 46.08
C ASP A 658 0.53 -9.27 44.73
N ARG A 659 0.76 -8.16 44.08
CA ARG A 659 0.15 -7.78 42.79
C ARG A 659 1.13 -7.82 41.61
N PHE A 660 2.41 -7.56 41.82
CA PHE A 660 3.44 -7.45 40.79
C PHE A 660 4.64 -8.33 41.14
N GLU A 661 5.02 -9.20 40.24
CA GLU A 661 6.16 -10.10 40.35
C GLU A 661 7.26 -9.68 39.38
N ARG A 662 8.47 -9.41 39.93
CA ARG A 662 9.62 -9.09 39.07
C ARG A 662 10.13 -10.34 38.36
N THR A 663 9.93 -10.43 37.05
CA THR A 663 10.26 -11.60 36.22
C THR A 663 11.54 -11.45 35.42
N TYR A 664 11.97 -10.21 35.18
CA TYR A 664 13.22 -9.91 34.48
C TYR A 664 13.89 -8.66 35.08
N ASP A 665 15.22 -8.71 35.24
CA ASP A 665 16.03 -7.57 35.67
C ASP A 665 17.47 -7.74 35.23
N ARG A 666 17.73 -7.32 34.00
CA ARG A 666 19.06 -7.36 33.35
C ARG A 666 19.20 -6.26 32.33
N ASP A 667 20.45 -5.83 32.08
CA ASP A 667 20.82 -4.92 31.00
C ASP A 667 20.03 -3.60 30.98
N GLY A 668 19.62 -3.14 32.16
CA GLY A 668 18.82 -1.93 32.32
C GLY A 668 17.34 -2.07 31.96
N PHE A 669 16.82 -3.30 31.83
CA PHE A 669 15.40 -3.60 31.65
C PHE A 669 14.86 -4.35 32.85
N VAL A 670 13.71 -3.90 33.37
CA VAL A 670 12.99 -4.56 34.47
C VAL A 670 11.56 -4.81 34.03
N LEU A 671 11.11 -6.08 34.14
CA LEU A 671 9.74 -6.48 33.84
C LEU A 671 9.04 -6.96 35.08
N TYR A 672 7.87 -6.40 35.35
CA TYR A 672 6.97 -6.84 36.39
C TYR A 672 5.74 -7.51 35.79
N ALA A 673 5.55 -8.79 36.03
CA ALA A 673 4.31 -9.48 35.67
C ALA A 673 3.20 -9.12 36.64
N VAL A 674 2.00 -8.89 36.14
CA VAL A 674 0.79 -8.67 36.98
C VAL A 674 0.26 -10.01 37.41
N ARG A 675 0.12 -10.21 38.71
CA ARG A 675 -0.44 -11.45 39.29
C ARG A 675 -1.95 -11.53 39.06
N MET A 676 -2.39 -12.55 38.37
CA MET A 676 -3.81 -12.85 38.24
C MET A 676 -4.36 -13.36 39.57
N PRO A 677 -5.55 -12.91 40.02
CA PRO A 677 -6.16 -13.45 41.23
C PRO A 677 -6.39 -14.96 41.05
N SER A 678 -6.12 -15.72 42.11
CA SER A 678 -6.33 -17.17 42.08
C SER A 678 -7.82 -17.49 41.80
N PRO A 679 -8.12 -18.57 41.05
CA PRO A 679 -9.50 -18.94 40.71
C PRO A 679 -10.45 -19.09 41.92
N SER A 680 -9.90 -19.36 43.12
CA SER A 680 -10.65 -19.56 44.36
C SER A 680 -11.33 -18.29 44.87
N THR A 681 -10.90 -17.09 44.48
CA THR A 681 -11.47 -15.82 44.95
C THR A 681 -12.62 -15.28 44.07
N ARG A 682 -12.85 -15.85 42.88
CA ARG A 682 -13.97 -15.45 42.01
C ARG A 682 -15.35 -15.97 42.42
N GLY A 683 -15.42 -16.90 43.35
CA GLY A 683 -16.68 -17.53 43.81
C GLY A 683 -17.39 -16.82 44.95
N ALA A 684 -16.81 -15.80 45.61
CA ALA A 684 -17.35 -15.22 46.86
C ALA A 684 -18.07 -13.87 46.69
N SER A 685 -18.15 -13.32 45.46
CA SER A 685 -18.79 -12.02 45.19
C SER A 685 -19.74 -12.10 44.00
N ARG A 686 -20.76 -12.96 44.08
CA ARG A 686 -21.98 -12.89 43.26
C ARG A 686 -23.20 -12.91 44.17
#